data_a8dbe587d064591e133407a22e3874d8
#
_entry.id   a8dbe587d064591e133407a22e3874d8
#
_cell.length_a   1.000
_cell.length_b   1.000
_cell.length_c   1.000
_cell.angle_alpha   90.00
_cell.angle_beta   90.00
_cell.angle_gamma   90.00
#
_symmetry.space_group_name_H-M   'P 1'
#
loop_
_entity.id
_entity.type
_entity.pdbx_description
1 polymer ?
#
loop_
_entity_poly.entity_id
_entity_poly.type
_entity_poly.pdbx_seq_one_letter_code
_entity_poly.pdbx_strand_id
1 'polypeptide(L)'
;MPTIISGTLNISGETSSGLIVEGTLNVLAGGTAIGTTVEFIDAQEVIFSGGVASATAVNQSSSEIISSGGKAFATTVEGASAAELVMSGGMASGTVVTFLGAETVFAGGTAIGTILLGGGQDVIGTAIATTISGAPGLQDIGEDGIASGTVVAGGGGVDVGGTAIGTTVNGGGEEVADAGGTTFGTTVNFNGEEFVQHGGTAVGTTVNFNGLQTVKGGSGSGVFSSPGGTAVNTTVNSGGEQDVNGLTFATMVNNGGQQLVSSGGTASGTFVNSGAEQDVRFSGTAVGTIVTKDGFELIFPGGVVSSTIIGGGTEELEAGAIARGVITFAGTGGTLAIDAPTSGGMPTNTISGFTPGNTIDLAAVGFDINGSITLQAGNVLQITENSQTYTLHFDPAQSFAGWKFELSAQGAAGTSIRLDGQLDDFNRDRVSDILFRNDSTGDTWVETISNGSLKSWNQIGGSSTSFAEVGVGDFYGTGTADALFRNNTTGDTWIETISNAGLAGWTEIGGSDTHFTVAGVADFYGNATDDILFRNTSSGDTWFEGISNGAFNGWHQIGSSDTHYAIVGVGDFYGNGTDDILFRNDSSGDTWIEQMSSGSFDGWHQIGASDTRFSVVGVGDFFDNGTDDILFRNNSTGDTWIEQISNGAFKSWQQVGGSDTHYAVVAVGDYFANGTQDILFRNNSTGDTWVEALSNGRSNGWHQIGGSDTGFTVKT
;
A
#
# COMPACT_ATOMS: atom_id res chain seq x y z
N MET A 1 -56.85 -37.25 29.62
CA MET A 1 -56.74 -37.39 28.19
C MET A 1 -56.70 -36.00 27.62
N PRO A 2 -55.98 -35.71 26.58
CA PRO A 2 -56.06 -34.39 25.96
C PRO A 2 -57.46 -34.16 25.42
N THR A 3 -57.94 -32.89 25.46
CA THR A 3 -59.24 -32.53 24.91
C THR A 3 -59.14 -32.34 23.41
N ILE A 4 -59.89 -33.11 22.64
CA ILE A 4 -59.92 -33.08 21.16
C ILE A 4 -61.01 -32.14 20.70
N ILE A 5 -60.70 -31.22 19.79
CA ILE A 5 -61.59 -30.23 19.20
C ILE A 5 -61.82 -30.56 17.73
N SER A 6 -62.90 -31.28 17.45
CA SER A 6 -63.26 -31.71 16.06
C SER A 6 -64.20 -30.68 15.37
N GLY A 7 -64.66 -29.64 16.07
CA GLY A 7 -65.48 -28.52 15.56
C GLY A 7 -64.82 -27.17 15.82
N THR A 8 -65.61 -26.15 16.12
CA THR A 8 -65.09 -24.82 16.47
C THR A 8 -65.17 -24.60 17.98
N LEU A 9 -64.00 -24.25 18.62
CA LEU A 9 -63.91 -23.81 19.99
C LEU A 9 -63.48 -22.35 20.05
N ASN A 10 -64.07 -21.55 20.92
CA ASN A 10 -63.66 -20.16 21.19
C ASN A 10 -63.13 -20.05 22.62
N ILE A 11 -61.94 -19.54 22.80
CA ILE A 11 -61.34 -19.20 24.12
C ILE A 11 -61.35 -17.71 24.29
N SER A 12 -62.02 -17.18 25.32
CA SER A 12 -62.10 -15.74 25.60
C SER A 12 -62.02 -15.48 27.11
N GLY A 13 -61.08 -14.67 27.56
CA GLY A 13 -60.90 -14.30 28.98
C GLY A 13 -60.46 -15.45 29.87
N GLU A 14 -60.05 -16.61 29.32
CA GLU A 14 -59.59 -17.80 30.02
C GLU A 14 -58.33 -18.39 29.45
N THR A 15 -57.68 -19.30 30.20
CA THR A 15 -56.56 -20.08 29.72
C THR A 15 -56.95 -21.54 29.53
N SER A 16 -56.65 -22.06 28.35
CA SER A 16 -56.78 -23.50 28.03
C SER A 16 -55.42 -24.10 27.66
N SER A 17 -55.21 -25.36 28.00
CA SER A 17 -53.92 -26.03 27.77
C SER A 17 -54.06 -27.48 27.29
N GLY A 18 -53.09 -27.90 26.50
CA GLY A 18 -52.99 -29.28 26.02
C GLY A 18 -54.16 -29.75 25.12
N LEU A 19 -54.68 -28.82 24.30
CA LEU A 19 -55.76 -29.11 23.33
C LEU A 19 -55.16 -29.81 22.09
N ILE A 20 -55.94 -30.75 21.52
CA ILE A 20 -55.72 -31.34 20.19
C ILE A 20 -56.78 -30.77 19.25
N VAL A 21 -56.37 -30.01 18.23
CA VAL A 21 -57.30 -29.34 17.31
C VAL A 21 -57.31 -30.10 15.97
N GLU A 22 -58.47 -30.72 15.70
CA GLU A 22 -58.80 -31.39 14.43
C GLU A 22 -59.77 -30.53 13.57
N GLY A 23 -60.30 -29.43 14.16
CA GLY A 23 -61.20 -28.43 13.55
C GLY A 23 -60.65 -27.04 13.66
N THR A 24 -61.37 -26.11 14.29
CA THR A 24 -60.97 -24.69 14.46
C THR A 24 -60.95 -24.30 15.93
N LEU A 25 -59.80 -23.74 16.39
CA LEU A 25 -59.67 -23.09 17.67
C LEU A 25 -59.53 -21.59 17.45
N ASN A 26 -60.44 -20.81 18.02
CA ASN A 26 -60.34 -19.32 18.01
C ASN A 26 -59.90 -18.83 19.39
N VAL A 27 -58.76 -18.17 19.46
CA VAL A 27 -58.24 -17.51 20.66
C VAL A 27 -58.59 -16.06 20.59
N LEU A 28 -59.62 -15.67 21.31
CA LEU A 28 -60.20 -14.30 21.30
C LEU A 28 -59.54 -13.40 22.37
N ALA A 29 -59.99 -12.17 22.44
CA ALA A 29 -59.45 -11.19 23.39
C ALA A 29 -59.46 -11.69 24.86
N GLY A 30 -58.28 -11.62 25.52
CA GLY A 30 -58.04 -12.13 26.87
C GLY A 30 -57.97 -13.65 26.99
N GLY A 31 -58.20 -14.40 25.91
CA GLY A 31 -57.99 -15.84 25.86
C GLY A 31 -56.53 -16.22 25.73
N THR A 32 -56.10 -17.34 26.32
CA THR A 32 -54.77 -17.88 26.21
C THR A 32 -54.84 -19.39 25.93
N ALA A 33 -54.19 -19.83 24.87
CA ALA A 33 -53.98 -21.25 24.52
C ALA A 33 -52.54 -21.66 24.81
N ILE A 34 -52.28 -22.76 25.49
CA ILE A 34 -50.96 -23.23 25.85
C ILE A 34 -50.78 -24.70 25.47
N GLY A 35 -49.68 -25.01 24.72
CA GLY A 35 -49.35 -26.37 24.34
C GLY A 35 -50.42 -27.03 23.47
N THR A 36 -51.02 -26.25 22.58
CA THR A 36 -52.01 -26.75 21.58
C THR A 36 -51.27 -27.59 20.53
N THR A 37 -51.88 -28.69 20.12
CA THR A 37 -51.47 -29.46 18.94
C THR A 37 -52.52 -29.29 17.86
N VAL A 38 -52.17 -28.67 16.74
CA VAL A 38 -53.01 -28.53 15.55
C VAL A 38 -52.62 -29.57 14.56
N GLU A 39 -53.50 -30.56 14.35
CA GLU A 39 -53.23 -31.71 13.49
C GLU A 39 -54.49 -32.13 12.71
N PHE A 40 -54.34 -32.68 11.57
CA PHE A 40 -55.33 -32.98 10.53
C PHE A 40 -55.46 -31.93 9.42
N ILE A 41 -55.93 -32.43 8.28
CA ILE A 41 -56.13 -31.61 7.08
C ILE A 41 -57.11 -30.47 7.39
N ASP A 42 -56.67 -29.22 7.08
CA ASP A 42 -57.48 -28.00 7.27
C ASP A 42 -57.77 -27.62 8.75
N ALA A 43 -57.16 -28.27 9.73
CA ALA A 43 -57.29 -27.84 11.14
C ALA A 43 -56.56 -26.50 11.36
N GLN A 44 -57.13 -25.63 12.17
CA GLN A 44 -56.63 -24.26 12.38
C GLN A 44 -56.67 -23.84 13.84
N GLU A 45 -55.64 -23.14 14.29
CA GLU A 45 -55.68 -22.25 15.46
C GLU A 45 -55.65 -20.79 14.94
N VAL A 46 -56.66 -19.99 15.28
CA VAL A 46 -56.74 -18.60 14.85
C VAL A 46 -56.67 -17.70 16.06
N ILE A 47 -55.66 -16.84 16.14
CA ILE A 47 -55.38 -15.96 17.24
C ILE A 47 -55.84 -14.54 16.86
N PHE A 48 -56.91 -14.10 17.48
CA PHE A 48 -57.49 -12.77 17.22
C PHE A 48 -56.86 -11.68 18.13
N SER A 49 -57.26 -10.44 17.89
CA SER A 49 -56.78 -9.29 18.66
C SER A 49 -56.94 -9.49 20.17
N GLY A 50 -55.84 -9.35 20.91
CA GLY A 50 -55.76 -9.57 22.36
C GLY A 50 -55.78 -11.04 22.80
N GLY A 51 -55.82 -12.00 21.87
CA GLY A 51 -55.56 -13.45 22.11
C GLY A 51 -54.06 -13.76 22.14
N VAL A 52 -53.72 -14.81 22.87
CA VAL A 52 -52.30 -15.29 23.02
C VAL A 52 -52.30 -16.81 22.86
N ALA A 53 -51.42 -17.32 21.96
CA ALA A 53 -51.03 -18.73 21.90
C ALA A 53 -49.58 -18.93 22.34
N SER A 54 -49.28 -20.03 22.95
CA SER A 54 -47.92 -20.36 23.36
C SER A 54 -47.65 -21.85 23.28
N ALA A 55 -46.45 -22.21 22.76
CA ALA A 55 -46.03 -23.58 22.55
C ALA A 55 -46.99 -24.43 21.72
N THR A 56 -47.56 -23.85 20.66
CA THR A 56 -48.40 -24.55 19.70
C THR A 56 -47.54 -25.44 18.83
N ALA A 57 -47.99 -26.69 18.59
CA ALA A 57 -47.40 -27.60 17.60
C ALA A 57 -48.35 -27.62 16.39
N VAL A 58 -47.90 -27.10 15.26
CA VAL A 58 -48.62 -27.11 13.98
C VAL A 58 -48.06 -28.25 13.13
N ASN A 59 -48.83 -29.30 12.95
CA ASN A 59 -48.43 -30.49 12.26
C ASN A 59 -48.93 -30.53 10.80
N GLN A 60 -48.57 -31.57 10.09
CA GLN A 60 -48.84 -31.75 8.66
C GLN A 60 -50.26 -31.29 8.22
N SER A 61 -50.30 -30.43 7.20
CA SER A 61 -51.53 -29.92 6.56
C SER A 61 -52.45 -29.09 7.46
N SER A 62 -51.95 -28.52 8.56
CA SER A 62 -52.68 -27.64 9.48
C SER A 62 -52.03 -26.24 9.54
N SER A 63 -52.71 -25.29 10.17
CA SER A 63 -52.20 -23.91 10.27
C SER A 63 -52.47 -23.23 11.61
N GLU A 64 -51.54 -22.36 12.02
CA GLU A 64 -51.76 -21.30 13.02
C GLU A 64 -51.85 -19.96 12.30
N ILE A 65 -52.93 -19.18 12.57
CA ILE A 65 -53.18 -17.92 11.91
C ILE A 65 -53.18 -16.79 12.97
N ILE A 66 -52.21 -15.89 12.91
CA ILE A 66 -52.06 -14.81 13.85
C ILE A 66 -52.64 -13.54 13.22
N SER A 67 -53.86 -13.21 13.59
CA SER A 67 -54.56 -12.02 13.08
C SER A 67 -54.07 -10.72 13.76
N SER A 68 -54.50 -9.58 13.26
CA SER A 68 -54.13 -8.27 13.79
C SER A 68 -54.35 -8.16 15.31
N GLY A 69 -53.27 -7.85 16.05
CA GLY A 69 -53.24 -7.76 17.51
C GLY A 69 -53.21 -9.10 18.26
N GLY A 70 -53.17 -10.25 17.54
CA GLY A 70 -52.91 -11.57 18.08
C GLY A 70 -51.40 -11.78 18.29
N LYS A 71 -51.03 -12.70 19.20
CA LYS A 71 -49.65 -13.03 19.51
C LYS A 71 -49.44 -14.54 19.67
N ALA A 72 -48.44 -15.10 18.97
CA ALA A 72 -47.98 -16.44 19.17
C ALA A 72 -46.57 -16.47 19.71
N PHE A 73 -46.27 -17.44 20.57
CA PHE A 73 -44.97 -17.61 21.19
C PHE A 73 -44.55 -19.10 21.12
N ALA A 74 -43.29 -19.34 20.70
CA ALA A 74 -42.66 -20.66 20.70
C ALA A 74 -43.50 -21.74 19.92
N THR A 75 -44.07 -21.36 18.80
CA THR A 75 -44.77 -22.27 17.88
C THR A 75 -43.74 -23.20 17.23
N THR A 76 -44.08 -24.47 17.06
CA THR A 76 -43.33 -25.42 16.26
C THR A 76 -44.14 -25.82 15.03
N VAL A 77 -43.60 -25.58 13.84
CA VAL A 77 -44.24 -25.89 12.56
C VAL A 77 -43.51 -27.07 11.92
N GLU A 78 -44.18 -28.21 11.77
CA GLU A 78 -43.57 -29.46 11.33
C GLU A 78 -44.36 -30.17 10.24
N GLY A 79 -43.71 -30.51 9.15
CA GLY A 79 -44.26 -31.40 8.11
C GLY A 79 -44.86 -30.68 6.91
N ALA A 80 -45.17 -31.42 5.89
CA ALA A 80 -45.66 -30.92 4.62
C ALA A 80 -46.96 -30.12 4.75
N SER A 81 -46.98 -28.91 4.24
CA SER A 81 -48.11 -27.98 4.29
C SER A 81 -48.52 -27.53 5.71
N ALA A 82 -47.70 -27.76 6.72
CA ALA A 82 -47.87 -27.12 8.01
C ALA A 82 -47.42 -25.63 7.88
N ALA A 83 -48.26 -24.73 8.38
CA ALA A 83 -47.99 -23.29 8.21
C ALA A 83 -48.32 -22.44 9.45
N GLU A 84 -47.45 -21.49 9.77
CA GLU A 84 -47.78 -20.35 10.60
C GLU A 84 -47.94 -19.12 9.71
N LEU A 85 -49.08 -18.42 9.83
CA LEU A 85 -49.42 -17.29 8.98
C LEU A 85 -49.56 -16.03 9.84
N VAL A 86 -48.56 -15.15 9.75
CA VAL A 86 -48.51 -13.89 10.53
C VAL A 86 -49.15 -12.77 9.71
N MET A 87 -50.39 -12.48 9.96
CA MET A 87 -51.17 -11.48 9.24
C MET A 87 -50.79 -10.07 9.67
N SER A 88 -51.23 -9.08 8.90
CA SER A 88 -51.01 -7.65 9.21
C SER A 88 -51.38 -7.30 10.66
N GLY A 89 -50.45 -6.75 11.43
CA GLY A 89 -50.57 -6.45 12.85
C GLY A 89 -50.54 -7.64 13.80
N GLY A 90 -50.35 -8.85 13.31
CA GLY A 90 -50.02 -10.05 14.08
C GLY A 90 -48.53 -10.15 14.46
N MET A 91 -48.22 -10.87 15.54
CA MET A 91 -46.85 -11.05 16.00
C MET A 91 -46.58 -12.52 16.36
N ALA A 92 -45.58 -13.12 15.72
CA ALA A 92 -44.99 -14.41 16.10
C ALA A 92 -43.65 -14.18 16.79
N SER A 93 -43.27 -15.04 17.76
CA SER A 93 -41.97 -14.95 18.42
C SER A 93 -41.47 -16.30 18.85
N GLY A 94 -40.23 -16.61 18.46
CA GLY A 94 -39.57 -17.86 18.79
C GLY A 94 -40.14 -19.09 18.08
N THR A 95 -40.67 -18.89 16.88
CA THR A 95 -41.17 -19.97 16.04
C THR A 95 -40.02 -20.88 15.59
N VAL A 96 -40.23 -22.19 15.63
CA VAL A 96 -39.31 -23.20 15.11
C VAL A 96 -39.94 -23.88 13.91
N VAL A 97 -39.39 -23.67 12.74
CA VAL A 97 -39.87 -24.28 11.48
C VAL A 97 -38.95 -25.42 11.09
N THR A 98 -39.48 -26.64 11.12
CA THR A 98 -38.74 -27.83 10.76
C THR A 98 -38.97 -28.20 9.29
N PHE A 99 -38.34 -29.30 8.86
CA PHE A 99 -38.38 -29.72 7.48
C PHE A 99 -39.80 -29.79 6.89
N LEU A 100 -40.01 -29.15 5.74
CA LEU A 100 -41.27 -28.95 5.01
C LEU A 100 -42.33 -28.08 5.70
N GLY A 101 -42.08 -27.54 6.89
CA GLY A 101 -42.95 -26.53 7.49
C GLY A 101 -42.66 -25.14 6.90
N ALA A 102 -43.61 -24.22 7.02
CA ALA A 102 -43.46 -22.85 6.53
C ALA A 102 -44.00 -21.82 7.54
N GLU A 103 -43.31 -20.70 7.68
CA GLU A 103 -43.82 -19.48 8.30
C GLU A 103 -44.00 -18.41 7.21
N THR A 104 -45.14 -17.78 7.10
CA THR A 104 -45.35 -16.68 6.15
C THR A 104 -45.73 -15.41 6.90
N VAL A 105 -44.88 -14.39 6.75
CA VAL A 105 -45.07 -13.08 7.37
C VAL A 105 -45.61 -12.11 6.34
N PHE A 106 -46.93 -11.88 6.38
CA PHE A 106 -47.61 -10.97 5.47
C PHE A 106 -47.30 -9.51 5.75
N ALA A 107 -47.57 -8.63 4.78
CA ALA A 107 -47.34 -7.20 4.90
C ALA A 107 -47.97 -6.64 6.20
N GLY A 108 -47.16 -5.98 7.02
CA GLY A 108 -47.52 -5.46 8.35
C GLY A 108 -47.55 -6.53 9.46
N GLY A 109 -47.28 -7.79 9.20
CA GLY A 109 -46.98 -8.83 10.20
C GLY A 109 -45.57 -8.73 10.70
N THR A 110 -45.27 -9.30 11.89
CA THR A 110 -43.93 -9.29 12.50
C THR A 110 -43.58 -10.68 13.05
N ALA A 111 -42.47 -11.27 12.61
CA ALA A 111 -41.87 -12.47 13.21
C ALA A 111 -40.57 -12.10 13.92
N ILE A 112 -40.31 -12.67 15.10
CA ILE A 112 -39.13 -12.39 15.91
C ILE A 112 -38.48 -13.68 16.41
N GLY A 113 -37.21 -13.85 16.10
CA GLY A 113 -36.40 -15.00 16.60
C GLY A 113 -36.84 -16.35 16.03
N THR A 114 -37.28 -16.40 14.78
CA THR A 114 -37.64 -17.62 14.08
C THR A 114 -36.38 -18.49 13.87
N ILE A 115 -36.52 -19.82 14.06
CA ILE A 115 -35.45 -20.76 13.86
C ILE A 115 -35.86 -21.73 12.75
N LEU A 116 -35.16 -21.74 11.62
CA LEU A 116 -35.38 -22.62 10.49
C LEU A 116 -34.42 -23.83 10.59
N LEU A 117 -35.00 -25.00 10.82
CA LEU A 117 -34.30 -26.32 10.86
C LEU A 117 -34.66 -27.11 9.60
N GLY A 118 -34.36 -26.55 8.43
CA GLY A 118 -34.72 -27.13 7.13
C GLY A 118 -36.15 -26.79 6.64
N GLY A 119 -36.85 -25.88 7.32
CA GLY A 119 -38.12 -25.30 6.85
C GLY A 119 -37.91 -23.96 6.15
N GLY A 120 -39.03 -23.32 5.74
CA GLY A 120 -39.02 -22.02 5.03
C GLY A 120 -39.68 -20.90 5.82
N GLN A 121 -39.23 -19.67 5.55
CA GLN A 121 -39.86 -18.43 6.00
C GLN A 121 -40.04 -17.49 4.81
N ASP A 122 -41.29 -17.15 4.46
CA ASP A 122 -41.62 -16.16 3.44
C ASP A 122 -41.89 -14.81 4.11
N VAL A 123 -41.13 -13.76 3.78
CA VAL A 123 -41.21 -12.45 4.43
C VAL A 123 -41.71 -11.39 3.47
N ILE A 124 -42.97 -11.00 3.58
CA ILE A 124 -43.57 -9.82 2.91
C ILE A 124 -43.75 -8.69 3.94
N GLY A 125 -43.71 -9.03 5.22
CA GLY A 125 -43.73 -8.11 6.36
C GLY A 125 -42.36 -7.87 6.94
N THR A 126 -42.21 -8.08 8.26
CA THR A 126 -40.97 -7.85 8.98
C THR A 126 -40.52 -9.11 9.74
N ALA A 127 -39.30 -9.58 9.48
CA ALA A 127 -38.66 -10.63 10.25
C ALA A 127 -37.44 -10.05 11.01
N ILE A 128 -37.27 -10.46 12.27
CA ILE A 128 -36.17 -9.99 13.12
C ILE A 128 -35.46 -11.17 13.76
N ALA A 129 -34.14 -11.21 13.64
CA ALA A 129 -33.28 -12.22 14.27
C ALA A 129 -33.64 -13.68 13.91
N THR A 130 -33.95 -13.93 12.64
CA THR A 130 -34.12 -15.30 12.12
C THR A 130 -32.78 -16.06 12.15
N THR A 131 -32.81 -17.32 12.60
CA THR A 131 -31.65 -18.20 12.57
C THR A 131 -31.92 -19.37 11.65
N ILE A 132 -31.09 -19.56 10.63
CA ILE A 132 -31.20 -20.63 9.67
C ILE A 132 -30.03 -21.59 9.88
N SER A 133 -30.33 -22.83 10.22
CA SER A 133 -29.31 -23.88 10.43
C SER A 133 -29.67 -25.15 9.73
N GLY A 134 -28.86 -25.53 8.75
CA GLY A 134 -29.03 -26.78 7.95
C GLY A 134 -29.88 -26.59 6.69
N ALA A 135 -29.46 -27.32 5.65
CA ALA A 135 -30.18 -27.37 4.39
C ALA A 135 -31.47 -28.25 4.53
N PRO A 136 -32.56 -27.92 3.85
CA PRO A 136 -32.77 -26.83 2.91
C PRO A 136 -33.44 -25.57 3.54
N GLY A 137 -33.06 -25.16 4.75
CA GLY A 137 -33.65 -23.98 5.40
C GLY A 137 -33.49 -22.74 4.52
N LEU A 138 -34.60 -22.04 4.24
CA LEU A 138 -34.62 -20.87 3.37
C LEU A 138 -35.46 -19.74 3.97
N GLN A 139 -34.95 -18.52 3.99
CA GLN A 139 -35.69 -17.28 4.19
C GLN A 139 -35.83 -16.55 2.85
N ASP A 140 -37.05 -16.40 2.35
CA ASP A 140 -37.35 -15.63 1.13
C ASP A 140 -37.93 -14.27 1.53
N ILE A 141 -37.22 -13.19 1.19
CA ILE A 141 -37.61 -11.81 1.50
C ILE A 141 -38.20 -11.20 0.22
N GLY A 142 -39.52 -11.17 0.12
CA GLY A 142 -40.22 -10.61 -1.03
C GLY A 142 -40.02 -9.10 -1.17
N GLU A 143 -40.44 -8.54 -2.31
CA GLU A 143 -40.18 -7.14 -2.75
C GLU A 143 -40.41 -6.07 -1.66
N ASP A 144 -41.46 -6.20 -0.86
CA ASP A 144 -41.81 -5.26 0.25
C ASP A 144 -41.30 -5.76 1.62
N GLY A 145 -40.74 -6.94 1.71
CA GLY A 145 -40.29 -7.59 2.92
C GLY A 145 -39.03 -6.97 3.51
N ILE A 146 -38.93 -7.01 4.83
CA ILE A 146 -37.73 -6.56 5.57
C ILE A 146 -37.32 -7.66 6.55
N ALA A 147 -36.07 -8.14 6.41
CA ALA A 147 -35.44 -8.98 7.41
C ALA A 147 -34.27 -8.23 8.07
N SER A 148 -34.09 -8.47 9.37
CA SER A 148 -33.02 -7.82 10.13
C SER A 148 -32.35 -8.79 11.09
N GLY A 149 -31.00 -8.82 11.08
CA GLY A 149 -30.20 -9.67 11.98
C GLY A 149 -30.35 -11.16 11.73
N THR A 150 -30.58 -11.58 10.49
CA THR A 150 -30.62 -13.00 10.11
C THR A 150 -29.23 -13.61 10.25
N VAL A 151 -29.17 -14.81 10.82
CA VAL A 151 -27.94 -15.64 10.89
C VAL A 151 -28.18 -16.90 10.08
N VAL A 152 -27.37 -17.13 9.05
CA VAL A 152 -27.47 -18.30 8.19
C VAL A 152 -26.19 -19.15 8.22
N ALA A 153 -26.34 -20.46 8.28
CA ALA A 153 -25.24 -21.40 8.32
C ALA A 153 -25.67 -22.81 7.82
N GLY A 154 -24.68 -23.69 7.61
CA GLY A 154 -24.90 -25.11 7.42
C GLY A 154 -25.72 -25.51 6.18
N GLY A 155 -25.58 -24.75 5.07
CA GLY A 155 -26.31 -24.99 3.82
C GLY A 155 -27.72 -24.37 3.79
N GLY A 156 -28.03 -23.46 4.71
CA GLY A 156 -29.22 -22.61 4.64
C GLY A 156 -29.01 -21.43 3.70
N GLY A 157 -30.09 -20.78 3.27
CA GLY A 157 -30.08 -19.65 2.35
C GLY A 157 -30.99 -18.49 2.78
N VAL A 158 -30.64 -17.29 2.27
CA VAL A 158 -31.49 -16.10 2.32
C VAL A 158 -31.60 -15.55 0.90
N ASP A 159 -32.81 -15.54 0.33
CA ASP A 159 -33.09 -14.93 -0.97
C ASP A 159 -33.72 -13.53 -0.72
N VAL A 160 -33.08 -12.49 -1.27
CA VAL A 160 -33.46 -11.10 -0.98
C VAL A 160 -34.00 -10.43 -2.23
N GLY A 161 -35.33 -10.43 -2.37
CA GLY A 161 -36.05 -9.58 -3.34
C GLY A 161 -36.46 -8.23 -2.75
N GLY A 162 -36.48 -8.13 -1.41
CA GLY A 162 -36.76 -6.94 -0.63
C GLY A 162 -35.54 -6.34 0.04
N THR A 163 -35.57 -6.22 1.37
CA THR A 163 -34.47 -5.64 2.14
C THR A 163 -33.97 -6.55 3.26
N ALA A 164 -32.69 -6.89 3.25
CA ALA A 164 -32.00 -7.56 4.35
C ALA A 164 -31.02 -6.61 5.04
N ILE A 165 -30.98 -6.64 6.38
CA ILE A 165 -30.15 -5.73 7.19
C ILE A 165 -29.35 -6.55 8.22
N GLY A 166 -28.02 -6.45 8.16
CA GLY A 166 -27.15 -7.06 9.16
C GLY A 166 -27.18 -8.59 9.16
N THR A 167 -27.33 -9.19 8.01
CA THR A 167 -27.23 -10.65 7.85
C THR A 167 -25.81 -11.13 8.20
N THR A 168 -25.73 -12.24 8.91
CA THR A 168 -24.45 -12.92 9.18
C THR A 168 -24.44 -14.27 8.48
N VAL A 169 -23.57 -14.42 7.50
CA VAL A 169 -23.44 -15.63 6.67
C VAL A 169 -22.23 -16.42 7.16
N ASN A 170 -22.49 -17.59 7.76
CA ASN A 170 -21.46 -18.47 8.32
C ASN A 170 -21.34 -19.76 7.47
N GLY A 171 -20.41 -20.61 7.82
CA GLY A 171 -19.98 -21.80 7.08
C GLY A 171 -21.06 -22.58 6.35
N GLY A 172 -21.00 -22.53 5.02
CA GLY A 172 -21.94 -23.16 4.11
C GLY A 172 -23.29 -22.47 3.98
N GLY A 173 -23.48 -21.29 4.61
CA GLY A 173 -24.66 -20.45 4.38
C GLY A 173 -24.49 -19.56 3.15
N GLU A 174 -25.62 -19.15 2.58
CA GLU A 174 -25.68 -18.32 1.38
C GLU A 174 -26.68 -17.17 1.56
N GLU A 175 -26.32 -15.95 1.09
CA GLU A 175 -27.24 -14.83 0.91
C GLU A 175 -27.24 -14.40 -0.55
N VAL A 176 -28.40 -14.26 -1.15
CA VAL A 176 -28.57 -13.88 -2.56
C VAL A 176 -29.37 -12.58 -2.64
N ALA A 177 -28.72 -11.48 -3.06
CA ALA A 177 -29.43 -10.27 -3.44
C ALA A 177 -29.94 -10.39 -4.88
N ASP A 178 -31.23 -10.63 -5.05
CA ASP A 178 -31.89 -10.76 -6.33
C ASP A 178 -32.24 -9.40 -6.97
N ALA A 179 -32.79 -9.43 -8.16
CA ALA A 179 -33.22 -8.23 -8.89
C ALA A 179 -34.20 -7.39 -8.06
N GLY A 180 -33.80 -6.17 -7.74
CA GLY A 180 -34.56 -5.26 -6.88
C GLY A 180 -34.24 -5.39 -5.39
N GLY A 181 -33.68 -6.51 -4.97
CA GLY A 181 -33.26 -6.74 -3.58
C GLY A 181 -32.06 -5.92 -3.17
N THR A 182 -32.03 -5.58 -1.88
CA THR A 182 -30.93 -4.81 -1.29
C THR A 182 -30.50 -5.42 0.04
N THR A 183 -29.21 -5.70 0.17
CA THR A 183 -28.58 -6.12 1.42
C THR A 183 -27.79 -4.97 2.04
N PHE A 184 -27.84 -4.81 3.35
CA PHE A 184 -27.11 -3.77 4.11
C PHE A 184 -26.30 -4.41 5.24
N GLY A 185 -25.00 -4.16 5.28
CA GLY A 185 -24.14 -4.55 6.40
C GLY A 185 -24.02 -6.05 6.59
N THR A 186 -24.07 -6.82 5.52
CA THR A 186 -23.86 -8.27 5.54
C THR A 186 -22.45 -8.59 6.01
N THR A 187 -22.33 -9.60 6.88
CA THR A 187 -21.04 -10.12 7.32
C THR A 187 -20.87 -11.55 6.82
N VAL A 188 -19.95 -11.74 5.90
CA VAL A 188 -19.64 -13.03 5.29
C VAL A 188 -18.42 -13.62 5.98
N ASN A 189 -18.63 -14.69 6.75
CA ASN A 189 -17.59 -15.35 7.52
C ASN A 189 -17.09 -16.63 6.81
N PHE A 190 -16.22 -17.36 7.48
CA PHE A 190 -15.59 -18.60 7.00
C PHE A 190 -16.57 -19.53 6.24
N ASN A 191 -16.28 -19.83 4.97
CA ASN A 191 -17.09 -20.60 4.04
C ASN A 191 -18.56 -20.12 3.89
N GLY A 192 -18.84 -18.87 4.17
CA GLY A 192 -20.09 -18.20 3.83
C GLY A 192 -19.98 -17.54 2.44
N GLU A 193 -21.10 -17.38 1.76
CA GLU A 193 -21.14 -16.79 0.42
C GLU A 193 -22.26 -15.73 0.31
N GLU A 194 -21.96 -14.58 -0.30
CA GLU A 194 -22.94 -13.58 -0.69
C GLU A 194 -22.91 -13.42 -2.22
N PHE A 195 -24.06 -13.60 -2.87
CA PHE A 195 -24.23 -13.39 -4.30
C PHE A 195 -25.06 -12.15 -4.57
N VAL A 196 -24.46 -11.18 -5.28
CA VAL A 196 -25.21 -10.00 -5.77
C VAL A 196 -25.60 -10.27 -7.22
N GLN A 197 -26.82 -10.68 -7.45
CA GLN A 197 -27.33 -11.08 -8.76
C GLN A 197 -27.62 -9.85 -9.65
N HIS A 198 -28.04 -10.09 -10.88
CA HIS A 198 -28.43 -9.04 -11.83
C HIS A 198 -29.51 -8.14 -11.26
N GLY A 199 -29.21 -6.85 -11.07
CA GLY A 199 -30.12 -5.87 -10.52
C GLY A 199 -30.25 -5.88 -9.00
N GLY A 200 -29.52 -6.77 -8.31
CA GLY A 200 -29.37 -6.74 -6.85
C GLY A 200 -28.34 -5.72 -6.40
N THR A 201 -28.44 -5.30 -5.15
CA THR A 201 -27.52 -4.33 -4.55
C THR A 201 -27.07 -4.78 -3.17
N ALA A 202 -25.74 -4.77 -2.92
CA ALA A 202 -25.16 -4.98 -1.59
C ALA A 202 -24.46 -3.70 -1.13
N VAL A 203 -24.66 -3.31 0.12
CA VAL A 203 -24.09 -2.09 0.70
C VAL A 203 -23.44 -2.38 2.04
N GLY A 204 -22.14 -2.08 2.14
CA GLY A 204 -21.39 -2.20 3.40
C GLY A 204 -21.11 -3.65 3.82
N THR A 205 -20.97 -4.57 2.88
CA THR A 205 -20.62 -5.96 3.15
C THR A 205 -19.22 -6.05 3.73
N THR A 206 -19.05 -6.91 4.74
CA THR A 206 -17.74 -7.28 5.30
C THR A 206 -17.45 -8.74 4.98
N VAL A 207 -16.41 -8.99 4.20
CA VAL A 207 -15.96 -10.33 3.81
C VAL A 207 -14.75 -10.70 4.63
N ASN A 208 -14.90 -11.71 5.48
CA ASN A 208 -13.85 -12.18 6.38
C ASN A 208 -13.15 -13.43 5.83
N PHE A 209 -12.18 -13.94 6.59
CA PHE A 209 -11.37 -15.10 6.22
C PHE A 209 -12.20 -16.24 5.60
N ASN A 210 -11.81 -16.66 4.38
CA ASN A 210 -12.46 -17.68 3.56
C ASN A 210 -13.96 -17.43 3.30
N GLY A 211 -14.42 -16.20 3.43
CA GLY A 211 -15.73 -15.73 2.95
C GLY A 211 -15.62 -15.24 1.51
N LEU A 212 -16.71 -15.31 0.76
CA LEU A 212 -16.77 -14.91 -0.64
C LEU A 212 -17.97 -13.99 -0.90
N GLN A 213 -17.72 -12.85 -1.54
CA GLN A 213 -18.77 -12.05 -2.17
C GLN A 213 -18.60 -12.11 -3.69
N THR A 214 -19.65 -12.53 -4.41
CA THR A 214 -19.65 -12.56 -5.87
C THR A 214 -20.66 -11.55 -6.43
N VAL A 215 -20.16 -10.56 -7.18
CA VAL A 215 -20.98 -9.56 -7.86
C VAL A 215 -21.13 -9.94 -9.34
N LYS A 216 -22.31 -10.39 -9.74
CA LYS A 216 -22.58 -10.97 -11.06
C LYS A 216 -22.66 -9.90 -12.15
N GLY A 217 -22.13 -10.21 -13.33
CA GLY A 217 -22.20 -9.37 -14.52
C GLY A 217 -23.61 -9.25 -15.09
N GLY A 218 -23.86 -8.20 -15.88
CA GLY A 218 -25.12 -8.07 -16.61
C GLY A 218 -25.29 -9.18 -17.66
N SER A 219 -26.51 -9.55 -17.94
CA SER A 219 -26.84 -10.57 -18.97
C SER A 219 -27.64 -9.98 -20.14
N GLY A 220 -27.36 -10.48 -21.35
CA GLY A 220 -28.06 -10.10 -22.58
C GLY A 220 -27.36 -9.00 -23.39
N SER A 221 -27.83 -8.77 -24.61
CA SER A 221 -27.35 -7.71 -25.50
C SER A 221 -28.51 -6.86 -26.01
N GLY A 222 -28.32 -5.53 -26.07
CA GLY A 222 -29.31 -4.60 -26.58
C GLY A 222 -30.42 -4.25 -25.56
N VAL A 223 -31.66 -4.11 -26.04
CA VAL A 223 -32.81 -3.62 -25.24
C VAL A 223 -33.28 -4.59 -24.15
N PHE A 224 -32.76 -5.79 -24.10
CA PHE A 224 -33.09 -6.86 -23.14
C PHE A 224 -31.91 -7.20 -22.20
N SER A 225 -30.93 -6.29 -22.06
CA SER A 225 -29.85 -6.49 -21.11
C SER A 225 -30.33 -6.23 -19.68
N SER A 226 -30.13 -7.18 -18.78
CA SER A 226 -30.29 -6.92 -17.34
C SER A 226 -29.04 -6.23 -16.82
N PRO A 227 -29.17 -5.20 -15.99
CA PRO A 227 -27.99 -4.61 -15.31
C PRO A 227 -27.29 -5.66 -14.45
N GLY A 228 -26.00 -5.56 -14.30
CA GLY A 228 -25.24 -6.39 -13.35
C GLY A 228 -25.63 -6.13 -11.91
N GLY A 229 -25.17 -6.98 -11.02
CA GLY A 229 -25.21 -6.71 -9.58
C GLY A 229 -24.34 -5.52 -9.22
N THR A 230 -24.64 -4.87 -8.13
CA THR A 230 -23.90 -3.69 -7.63
C THR A 230 -23.51 -3.90 -6.17
N ALA A 231 -22.23 -3.78 -5.84
CA ALA A 231 -21.76 -3.74 -4.45
C ALA A 231 -21.12 -2.38 -4.15
N VAL A 232 -21.40 -1.83 -2.96
CA VAL A 232 -20.93 -0.51 -2.54
C VAL A 232 -20.34 -0.60 -1.14
N ASN A 233 -19.14 0.00 -0.94
CA ASN A 233 -18.45 0.03 0.36
C ASN A 233 -18.20 -1.36 0.95
N THR A 234 -17.82 -2.33 0.12
CA THR A 234 -17.41 -3.65 0.62
C THR A 234 -16.06 -3.55 1.31
N THR A 235 -15.92 -4.22 2.44
CA THR A 235 -14.64 -4.40 3.14
C THR A 235 -14.21 -5.86 3.03
N VAL A 236 -13.08 -6.11 2.39
CA VAL A 236 -12.51 -7.45 2.22
C VAL A 236 -11.33 -7.60 3.18
N ASN A 237 -11.49 -8.42 4.20
CA ASN A 237 -10.46 -8.65 5.22
C ASN A 237 -9.57 -9.84 4.86
N SER A 238 -8.53 -10.07 5.67
CA SER A 238 -7.55 -11.14 5.46
C SER A 238 -8.18 -12.48 5.14
N GLY A 239 -7.80 -13.05 3.99
CA GLY A 239 -8.30 -14.31 3.47
C GLY A 239 -9.73 -14.28 2.95
N GLY A 240 -10.38 -13.10 2.92
CA GLY A 240 -11.64 -12.89 2.22
C GLY A 240 -11.42 -12.60 0.73
N GLU A 241 -12.44 -12.86 -0.09
CA GLU A 241 -12.40 -12.67 -1.54
C GLU A 241 -13.65 -11.95 -2.05
N GLN A 242 -13.47 -11.03 -2.98
CA GLN A 242 -14.56 -10.39 -3.73
C GLN A 242 -14.38 -10.63 -5.23
N ASP A 243 -15.28 -11.42 -5.84
CA ASP A 243 -15.34 -11.65 -7.28
C ASP A 243 -16.23 -10.62 -7.97
N VAL A 244 -15.65 -9.82 -8.87
CA VAL A 244 -16.33 -8.72 -9.56
C VAL A 244 -16.53 -9.03 -11.03
N ASN A 245 -17.73 -9.42 -11.39
CA ASN A 245 -18.20 -9.52 -12.77
C ASN A 245 -19.29 -8.46 -13.08
N GLY A 246 -19.78 -7.76 -12.04
CA GLY A 246 -20.73 -6.66 -12.08
C GLY A 246 -20.05 -5.31 -11.79
N LEU A 247 -20.69 -4.50 -10.95
CA LEU A 247 -20.21 -3.17 -10.58
C LEU A 247 -19.86 -3.12 -9.09
N THR A 248 -18.67 -2.62 -8.77
CA THR A 248 -18.31 -2.33 -7.38
C THR A 248 -17.82 -0.89 -7.22
N PHE A 249 -18.12 -0.29 -6.08
CA PHE A 249 -17.74 1.07 -5.75
C PHE A 249 -17.17 1.13 -4.34
N ALA A 250 -16.01 1.80 -4.20
CA ALA A 250 -15.35 2.07 -2.91
C ALA A 250 -15.12 0.79 -2.08
N THR A 251 -14.63 -0.27 -2.72
CA THR A 251 -14.18 -1.47 -2.02
C THR A 251 -12.88 -1.17 -1.27
N MET A 252 -12.80 -1.60 -0.01
CA MET A 252 -11.59 -1.56 0.79
C MET A 252 -11.04 -2.98 0.94
N VAL A 253 -9.88 -3.24 0.34
CA VAL A 253 -9.20 -4.54 0.43
C VAL A 253 -8.09 -4.39 1.46
N ASN A 254 -8.21 -5.13 2.57
CA ASN A 254 -7.26 -5.08 3.68
C ASN A 254 -6.23 -6.22 3.59
N ASN A 255 -5.17 -6.12 4.40
CA ASN A 255 -4.07 -7.08 4.43
C ASN A 255 -4.53 -8.53 4.30
N GLY A 256 -4.02 -9.22 3.26
CA GLY A 256 -4.36 -10.60 2.93
C GLY A 256 -5.76 -10.81 2.34
N GLY A 257 -6.52 -9.75 2.07
CA GLY A 257 -7.75 -9.81 1.28
C GLY A 257 -7.48 -9.68 -0.22
N GLN A 258 -8.42 -10.17 -1.05
CA GLN A 258 -8.29 -10.14 -2.50
C GLN A 258 -9.57 -9.66 -3.19
N GLN A 259 -9.40 -8.79 -4.19
CA GLN A 259 -10.48 -8.42 -5.13
C GLN A 259 -10.12 -8.87 -6.54
N LEU A 260 -11.01 -9.62 -7.17
CA LEU A 260 -10.81 -10.21 -8.49
C LEU A 260 -11.79 -9.58 -9.48
N VAL A 261 -11.31 -8.74 -10.41
CA VAL A 261 -12.13 -8.04 -11.41
C VAL A 261 -12.01 -8.75 -12.76
N SER A 262 -13.08 -9.35 -13.26
CA SER A 262 -13.06 -10.16 -14.49
C SER A 262 -14.37 -10.13 -15.26
N SER A 263 -14.41 -10.76 -16.41
CA SER A 263 -15.63 -11.02 -17.19
C SER A 263 -16.53 -9.82 -17.47
N GLY A 264 -15.94 -8.63 -17.67
CA GLY A 264 -16.65 -7.37 -17.95
C GLY A 264 -17.09 -6.64 -16.68
N GLY A 265 -16.64 -7.10 -15.49
CA GLY A 265 -16.81 -6.40 -14.24
C GLY A 265 -16.08 -5.06 -14.20
N THR A 266 -16.58 -4.14 -13.40
CA THR A 266 -15.96 -2.84 -13.17
C THR A 266 -15.86 -2.56 -11.68
N ALA A 267 -14.63 -2.35 -11.20
CA ALA A 267 -14.34 -1.87 -9.87
C ALA A 267 -13.96 -0.38 -9.93
N SER A 268 -14.58 0.45 -9.11
CA SER A 268 -14.33 1.89 -9.10
C SER A 268 -13.98 2.37 -7.70
N GLY A 269 -12.84 3.06 -7.56
CA GLY A 269 -12.38 3.63 -6.30
C GLY A 269 -12.03 2.57 -5.26
N THR A 270 -11.39 1.48 -5.69
CA THR A 270 -10.88 0.45 -4.77
C THR A 270 -9.67 0.99 -4.01
N PHE A 271 -9.62 0.75 -2.70
CA PHE A 271 -8.45 0.95 -1.86
C PHE A 271 -7.76 -0.39 -1.63
N VAL A 272 -6.56 -0.55 -2.17
CA VAL A 272 -5.71 -1.72 -1.97
C VAL A 272 -4.70 -1.39 -0.88
N ASN A 273 -4.99 -1.84 0.34
CA ASN A 273 -4.18 -1.53 1.52
C ASN A 273 -2.95 -2.45 1.61
N SER A 274 -2.05 -2.16 2.56
CA SER A 274 -0.83 -2.94 2.79
C SER A 274 -1.13 -4.44 2.87
N GLY A 275 -0.41 -5.24 2.05
CA GLY A 275 -0.56 -6.70 1.96
C GLY A 275 -1.86 -7.19 1.33
N ALA A 276 -2.64 -6.31 0.70
CA ALA A 276 -3.83 -6.63 -0.07
C ALA A 276 -3.52 -6.71 -1.57
N GLU A 277 -4.42 -7.37 -2.32
CA GLU A 277 -4.26 -7.57 -3.76
C GLU A 277 -5.55 -7.25 -4.53
N GLN A 278 -5.41 -6.57 -5.68
CA GLN A 278 -6.45 -6.44 -6.69
C GLN A 278 -5.95 -7.02 -8.02
N ASP A 279 -6.63 -8.05 -8.52
CA ASP A 279 -6.38 -8.65 -9.82
C ASP A 279 -7.36 -8.11 -10.86
N VAL A 280 -6.85 -7.53 -11.94
CA VAL A 280 -7.68 -7.07 -13.07
C VAL A 280 -7.44 -7.99 -14.26
N ARG A 281 -8.34 -8.94 -14.48
CA ARG A 281 -8.21 -9.98 -15.50
C ARG A 281 -8.88 -9.59 -16.82
N PHE A 282 -8.73 -10.44 -17.82
CA PHE A 282 -9.31 -10.25 -19.16
C PHE A 282 -10.75 -9.72 -19.12
N SER A 283 -11.00 -8.62 -19.81
CA SER A 283 -12.28 -7.88 -19.83
C SER A 283 -12.73 -7.26 -18.51
N GLY A 284 -11.96 -7.38 -17.43
CA GLY A 284 -12.19 -6.62 -16.19
C GLY A 284 -11.71 -5.18 -16.35
N THR A 285 -12.29 -4.27 -15.61
CA THR A 285 -11.91 -2.85 -15.61
C THR A 285 -11.82 -2.32 -14.18
N ALA A 286 -10.67 -1.77 -13.79
CA ALA A 286 -10.50 -1.01 -12.55
C ALA A 286 -10.37 0.48 -12.86
N VAL A 287 -11.04 1.32 -12.08
CA VAL A 287 -11.04 2.78 -12.29
C VAL A 287 -10.76 3.50 -10.98
N GLY A 288 -9.71 4.32 -10.96
CA GLY A 288 -9.37 5.12 -9.79
C GLY A 288 -8.97 4.28 -8.58
N THR A 289 -8.28 3.16 -8.80
CA THR A 289 -7.69 2.35 -7.72
C THR A 289 -6.64 3.18 -7.00
N ILE A 290 -6.61 3.06 -5.67
CA ILE A 290 -5.58 3.64 -4.81
C ILE A 290 -4.79 2.49 -4.19
N VAL A 291 -3.53 2.34 -4.60
CA VAL A 291 -2.63 1.29 -4.13
C VAL A 291 -1.73 1.88 -3.05
N THR A 292 -2.03 1.59 -1.79
CA THR A 292 -1.26 2.14 -0.67
C THR A 292 0.03 1.34 -0.43
N LYS A 293 0.88 1.82 0.46
CA LYS A 293 2.15 1.15 0.78
C LYS A 293 1.97 -0.36 0.97
N ASP A 294 2.81 -1.16 0.31
CA ASP A 294 2.80 -2.63 0.27
C ASP A 294 1.50 -3.26 -0.27
N GLY A 295 0.59 -2.46 -0.85
CA GLY A 295 -0.56 -2.96 -1.62
C GLY A 295 -0.13 -3.34 -3.04
N PHE A 296 -0.87 -4.23 -3.69
CA PHE A 296 -0.51 -4.75 -5.00
C PHE A 296 -1.72 -4.77 -5.96
N GLU A 297 -1.60 -4.11 -7.11
CA GLU A 297 -2.57 -4.16 -8.20
C GLU A 297 -1.92 -4.84 -9.41
N LEU A 298 -2.47 -5.99 -9.83
CA LEU A 298 -1.96 -6.79 -10.95
C LEU A 298 -2.93 -6.75 -12.13
N ILE A 299 -2.44 -6.29 -13.27
CA ILE A 299 -3.23 -6.19 -14.49
C ILE A 299 -2.80 -7.26 -15.47
N PHE A 300 -3.64 -8.28 -15.62
CA PHE A 300 -3.43 -9.38 -16.56
C PHE A 300 -3.71 -8.98 -18.01
N PRO A 301 -3.26 -9.80 -19.00
CA PRO A 301 -3.54 -9.56 -20.42
C PRO A 301 -5.02 -9.33 -20.72
N GLY A 302 -5.33 -8.19 -21.33
CA GLY A 302 -6.71 -7.78 -21.65
C GLY A 302 -7.52 -7.22 -20.48
N GLY A 303 -6.95 -7.11 -19.29
CA GLY A 303 -7.45 -6.29 -18.18
C GLY A 303 -7.23 -4.81 -18.49
N VAL A 304 -8.10 -3.96 -17.97
CA VAL A 304 -8.07 -2.50 -18.19
C VAL A 304 -8.01 -1.78 -16.87
N VAL A 305 -7.02 -0.91 -16.71
CA VAL A 305 -6.97 0.05 -15.60
C VAL A 305 -7.09 1.47 -16.07
N SER A 306 -7.62 2.35 -15.26
CA SER A 306 -7.75 3.77 -15.58
C SER A 306 -7.58 4.64 -14.36
N SER A 307 -6.64 5.59 -14.44
CA SER A 307 -6.42 6.59 -13.40
C SER A 307 -6.04 6.00 -12.04
N THR A 308 -5.12 5.03 -12.03
CA THR A 308 -4.55 4.47 -10.80
C THR A 308 -3.74 5.51 -10.04
N ILE A 309 -3.82 5.46 -8.72
CA ILE A 309 -3.01 6.25 -7.79
C ILE A 309 -2.11 5.30 -7.01
N ILE A 310 -0.81 5.37 -7.24
CA ILE A 310 0.21 4.57 -6.56
C ILE A 310 0.70 5.35 -5.33
N GLY A 311 0.20 4.97 -4.17
CA GLY A 311 0.50 5.61 -2.87
C GLY A 311 1.53 4.83 -2.04
N GLY A 312 2.65 4.43 -2.67
CA GLY A 312 3.70 3.63 -2.04
C GLY A 312 3.53 2.11 -2.18
N GLY A 313 2.53 1.65 -2.96
CA GLY A 313 2.36 0.24 -3.36
C GLY A 313 2.84 -0.01 -4.78
N THR A 314 2.46 -1.14 -5.34
CA THR A 314 2.86 -1.57 -6.69
C THR A 314 1.67 -1.75 -7.62
N GLU A 315 1.72 -1.12 -8.80
CA GLU A 315 0.89 -1.44 -9.98
C GLU A 315 1.75 -2.23 -10.97
N GLU A 316 1.33 -3.44 -11.34
CA GLU A 316 2.04 -4.28 -12.29
C GLU A 316 1.20 -4.50 -13.57
N LEU A 317 1.75 -4.10 -14.70
CA LEU A 317 1.16 -4.24 -16.02
C LEU A 317 1.77 -5.44 -16.75
N GLU A 318 1.10 -6.58 -16.77
CA GLU A 318 1.53 -7.72 -17.58
C GLU A 318 1.47 -7.43 -19.10
N ALA A 319 2.19 -8.25 -19.86
CA ALA A 319 2.19 -8.15 -21.33
C ALA A 319 0.78 -8.23 -21.92
N GLY A 320 0.28 -7.15 -22.51
CA GLY A 320 -1.08 -7.06 -23.06
C GLY A 320 -2.13 -6.49 -22.10
N ALA A 321 -1.72 -6.05 -20.91
CA ALA A 321 -2.52 -5.18 -20.05
C ALA A 321 -2.81 -3.83 -20.74
N ILE A 322 -3.93 -3.22 -20.40
CA ILE A 322 -4.37 -1.96 -21.01
C ILE A 322 -4.51 -0.91 -19.91
N ALA A 323 -3.55 0.00 -19.86
CA ALA A 323 -3.64 1.17 -18.99
C ALA A 323 -4.25 2.36 -19.73
N ARG A 324 -5.10 3.14 -19.10
CA ARG A 324 -5.76 4.34 -19.61
C ARG A 324 -5.76 5.45 -18.56
N GLY A 325 -5.97 6.69 -19.03
CA GLY A 325 -5.95 7.85 -18.13
C GLY A 325 -4.57 8.16 -17.61
N VAL A 326 -4.46 8.78 -16.45
CA VAL A 326 -3.21 9.15 -15.80
C VAL A 326 -2.86 8.12 -14.75
N ILE A 327 -1.61 7.66 -14.73
CA ILE A 327 -1.03 6.92 -13.60
C ILE A 327 -0.38 7.95 -12.69
N THR A 328 -0.78 8.02 -11.45
CA THR A 328 -0.33 9.06 -10.52
C THR A 328 0.42 8.45 -9.35
N PHE A 329 1.67 8.84 -9.16
CA PHE A 329 2.40 8.58 -7.93
C PHE A 329 1.98 9.59 -6.87
N ALA A 330 1.62 9.11 -5.68
CA ALA A 330 1.16 9.93 -4.56
C ALA A 330 2.01 9.60 -3.32
N GLY A 331 3.12 10.28 -3.16
CA GLY A 331 4.12 10.02 -2.13
C GLY A 331 5.33 9.27 -2.68
N THR A 332 6.06 8.62 -1.81
CA THR A 332 7.31 7.88 -2.11
C THR A 332 7.12 6.37 -1.94
N GLY A 333 8.03 5.58 -2.47
CA GLY A 333 8.03 4.12 -2.36
C GLY A 333 7.04 3.42 -3.31
N GLY A 334 6.43 4.14 -4.24
CA GLY A 334 5.54 3.57 -5.25
C GLY A 334 6.29 2.94 -6.41
N THR A 335 5.78 1.81 -6.91
CA THR A 335 6.36 1.10 -8.06
C THR A 335 5.33 0.92 -9.18
N LEU A 336 5.71 1.29 -10.40
CA LEU A 336 5.03 0.91 -11.63
C LEU A 336 5.87 -0.14 -12.35
N ALA A 337 5.47 -1.40 -12.29
CA ALA A 337 6.14 -2.49 -12.99
C ALA A 337 5.49 -2.71 -14.37
N ILE A 338 6.31 -2.84 -15.42
CA ILE A 338 5.86 -3.07 -16.80
C ILE A 338 6.53 -4.35 -17.30
N ASP A 339 5.75 -5.41 -17.40
CA ASP A 339 6.20 -6.70 -17.87
C ASP A 339 6.27 -6.74 -19.41
N ALA A 340 7.35 -7.31 -19.91
CA ALA A 340 7.58 -7.51 -21.34
C ALA A 340 7.30 -6.28 -22.23
N PRO A 341 7.82 -5.09 -21.90
CA PRO A 341 7.69 -3.94 -22.74
C PRO A 341 8.37 -4.23 -24.10
N THR A 342 7.65 -3.96 -25.18
CA THR A 342 8.23 -3.95 -26.52
C THR A 342 8.42 -2.49 -26.95
N SER A 343 9.35 -2.22 -27.85
CA SER A 343 9.59 -0.84 -28.34
C SER A 343 8.34 -0.14 -28.94
N GLY A 344 7.25 -0.87 -29.16
CA GLY A 344 5.94 -0.33 -29.59
C GLY A 344 4.78 -0.67 -28.65
N GLY A 345 5.04 -1.28 -27.49
CA GLY A 345 4.03 -1.75 -26.51
C GLY A 345 4.10 -1.09 -25.15
N MET A 346 4.88 -0.01 -25.00
CA MET A 346 4.89 0.79 -23.78
C MET A 346 3.54 1.47 -23.53
N PRO A 347 3.12 1.64 -22.26
CA PRO A 347 1.96 2.44 -21.94
C PRO A 347 2.10 3.86 -22.52
N THR A 348 1.07 4.34 -23.20
CA THR A 348 1.05 5.71 -23.75
C THR A 348 0.39 6.71 -22.82
N ASN A 349 0.10 6.29 -21.59
CA ASN A 349 -0.49 7.10 -20.55
C ASN A 349 0.44 8.22 -20.11
N THR A 350 -0.15 9.27 -19.55
CA THR A 350 0.60 10.25 -18.79
C THR A 350 0.90 9.67 -17.39
N ILE A 351 2.15 9.72 -16.99
CA ILE A 351 2.61 9.42 -15.63
C ILE A 351 2.80 10.77 -14.93
N SER A 352 2.20 10.96 -13.75
CA SER A 352 2.33 12.19 -12.98
C SER A 352 2.76 11.91 -11.54
N GLY A 353 3.36 12.90 -10.89
CA GLY A 353 3.79 12.79 -9.50
C GLY A 353 4.98 11.86 -9.29
N PHE A 354 5.71 11.49 -10.34
CA PHE A 354 6.93 10.69 -10.22
C PHE A 354 8.02 11.56 -9.58
N THR A 355 8.40 11.20 -8.36
CA THR A 355 9.38 11.90 -7.52
C THR A 355 10.41 10.90 -7.02
N PRO A 356 11.55 11.35 -6.49
CA PRO A 356 12.50 10.47 -5.85
C PRO A 356 11.86 9.53 -4.82
N GLY A 357 12.42 8.34 -4.69
CA GLY A 357 11.84 7.25 -3.91
C GLY A 357 10.74 6.45 -4.62
N ASN A 358 10.30 6.86 -5.83
CA ASN A 358 9.42 6.06 -6.69
C ASN A 358 10.22 5.35 -7.78
N THR A 359 9.70 4.23 -8.25
CA THR A 359 10.38 3.37 -9.20
C THR A 359 9.48 3.05 -10.39
N ILE A 360 10.06 2.97 -11.59
CA ILE A 360 9.42 2.35 -12.75
C ILE A 360 10.30 1.17 -13.16
N ASP A 361 9.75 -0.03 -13.12
CA ASP A 361 10.47 -1.27 -13.45
C ASP A 361 10.08 -1.77 -14.84
N LEU A 362 11.06 -1.96 -15.69
CA LEU A 362 10.93 -2.64 -16.98
C LEU A 362 11.37 -4.10 -16.79
N ALA A 363 10.49 -4.95 -16.29
CA ALA A 363 10.84 -6.26 -15.72
C ALA A 363 11.47 -7.25 -16.71
N ALA A 364 11.19 -7.12 -18.01
CA ALA A 364 11.76 -7.98 -19.05
C ALA A 364 12.79 -7.28 -19.96
N VAL A 365 13.23 -6.09 -19.59
CA VAL A 365 14.31 -5.37 -20.28
C VAL A 365 15.58 -5.52 -19.49
N GLY A 366 16.48 -6.38 -19.97
CA GLY A 366 17.78 -6.59 -19.30
C GLY A 366 18.59 -5.30 -19.29
N PHE A 367 19.14 -4.97 -18.12
CA PHE A 367 19.99 -3.81 -17.93
C PHE A 367 21.27 -3.91 -18.78
N ASP A 368 21.59 -2.87 -19.53
CA ASP A 368 22.81 -2.71 -20.30
C ASP A 368 23.60 -1.53 -19.73
N ILE A 369 24.79 -1.78 -19.22
CA ILE A 369 25.68 -0.74 -18.68
C ILE A 369 26.00 0.39 -19.68
N ASN A 370 25.81 0.14 -20.99
CA ASN A 370 25.93 1.16 -22.04
C ASN A 370 24.56 1.71 -22.46
N GLY A 371 23.52 1.38 -21.72
CA GLY A 371 22.19 1.94 -21.89
C GLY A 371 22.17 3.46 -21.69
N SER A 372 21.09 4.10 -22.10
CA SER A 372 20.97 5.54 -21.90
C SER A 372 19.54 5.94 -21.61
N ILE A 373 19.38 6.97 -20.80
CA ILE A 373 18.10 7.57 -20.48
C ILE A 373 18.15 9.07 -20.72
N THR A 374 17.15 9.62 -21.39
CA THR A 374 17.13 11.04 -21.78
C THR A 374 15.72 11.60 -21.68
N LEU A 375 15.54 12.66 -20.90
CA LEU A 375 14.30 13.42 -20.84
C LEU A 375 14.24 14.42 -22.03
N GLN A 376 13.30 14.21 -22.92
CA GLN A 376 13.05 15.03 -24.10
C GLN A 376 12.07 16.17 -23.81
N ALA A 377 11.93 17.12 -24.75
CA ALA A 377 10.95 18.20 -24.64
C ALA A 377 9.52 17.64 -24.45
N GLY A 378 8.75 18.25 -23.54
CA GLY A 378 7.40 17.82 -23.19
C GLY A 378 7.36 16.65 -22.23
N ASN A 379 8.44 16.43 -21.49
CA ASN A 379 8.60 15.37 -20.49
C ASN A 379 8.39 13.95 -21.07
N VAL A 380 8.94 13.72 -22.25
CA VAL A 380 8.99 12.40 -22.88
C VAL A 380 10.31 11.76 -22.52
N LEU A 381 10.27 10.70 -21.70
CA LEU A 381 11.46 9.96 -21.30
C LEU A 381 11.78 8.90 -22.34
N GLN A 382 12.96 8.97 -22.91
CA GLN A 382 13.49 8.01 -23.88
C GLN A 382 14.55 7.15 -23.20
N ILE A 383 14.33 5.84 -23.15
CA ILE A 383 15.21 4.84 -22.57
C ILE A 383 15.76 3.98 -23.68
N THR A 384 17.07 3.78 -23.72
CA THR A 384 17.72 2.87 -24.68
C THR A 384 18.47 1.79 -23.95
N GLU A 385 18.02 0.55 -24.07
CA GLU A 385 18.60 -0.64 -23.49
C GLU A 385 18.81 -1.69 -24.56
N ASN A 386 20.00 -2.33 -24.59
CA ASN A 386 20.31 -3.39 -25.56
C ASN A 386 20.00 -3.00 -27.02
N SER A 387 20.28 -1.75 -27.39
CA SER A 387 19.97 -1.15 -28.70
C SER A 387 18.47 -1.08 -29.06
N GLN A 388 17.58 -1.21 -28.09
CA GLN A 388 16.12 -0.98 -28.23
C GLN A 388 15.76 0.31 -27.49
N THR A 389 14.82 1.05 -28.07
CA THR A 389 14.36 2.32 -27.48
C THR A 389 12.92 2.16 -26.96
N TYR A 390 12.70 2.57 -25.72
CA TYR A 390 11.43 2.60 -25.02
C TYR A 390 11.07 4.04 -24.69
N THR A 391 9.78 4.35 -24.58
CA THR A 391 9.32 5.72 -24.36
C THR A 391 8.22 5.75 -23.31
N LEU A 392 8.37 6.63 -22.30
CA LEU A 392 7.38 6.94 -21.29
C LEU A 392 6.98 8.42 -21.39
N HIS A 393 5.75 8.74 -21.03
CA HIS A 393 5.21 10.10 -21.12
C HIS A 393 4.88 10.60 -19.70
N PHE A 394 5.66 11.54 -19.21
CA PHE A 394 5.35 12.21 -17.95
C PHE A 394 4.48 13.45 -18.16
N ASP A 395 3.84 13.90 -17.06
CA ASP A 395 3.05 15.14 -17.07
C ASP A 395 3.92 16.33 -17.56
N PRO A 396 3.57 16.98 -18.66
CA PRO A 396 4.35 18.10 -19.19
C PRO A 396 4.46 19.28 -18.23
N ALA A 397 3.59 19.36 -17.20
CA ALA A 397 3.63 20.41 -16.19
C ALA A 397 4.56 20.06 -14.99
N GLN A 398 4.98 18.79 -14.86
CA GLN A 398 5.89 18.37 -13.81
C GLN A 398 7.31 18.88 -14.07
N SER A 399 7.96 19.43 -13.05
CA SER A 399 9.37 19.83 -13.13
C SER A 399 10.26 18.68 -12.65
N PHE A 400 11.29 18.37 -13.44
CA PHE A 400 12.38 17.48 -13.06
C PHE A 400 13.70 18.23 -12.93
N ALA A 401 13.64 19.56 -12.70
CA ALA A 401 14.82 20.35 -12.46
C ALA A 401 15.48 19.93 -11.14
N GLY A 402 16.79 19.71 -11.17
CA GLY A 402 17.55 19.21 -10.03
C GLY A 402 17.58 17.68 -9.91
N TRP A 403 16.81 16.95 -10.70
CA TRP A 403 16.76 15.48 -10.66
C TRP A 403 17.31 14.85 -11.93
N LYS A 404 18.08 13.79 -11.78
CA LYS A 404 18.59 12.95 -12.85
C LYS A 404 17.76 11.67 -12.91
N PHE A 405 17.37 11.25 -14.12
CA PHE A 405 16.84 9.90 -14.31
C PHE A 405 17.99 8.92 -14.37
N GLU A 406 17.92 7.86 -13.60
CA GLU A 406 18.91 6.80 -13.56
C GLU A 406 18.34 5.45 -13.99
N LEU A 407 19.23 4.63 -14.58
CA LEU A 407 18.96 3.24 -14.92
C LEU A 407 19.78 2.36 -13.99
N SER A 408 19.16 1.36 -13.40
CA SER A 408 19.85 0.36 -12.60
C SER A 408 19.36 -1.05 -12.93
N ALA A 409 20.15 -2.07 -12.57
CA ALA A 409 19.75 -3.45 -12.74
C ALA A 409 18.62 -3.80 -11.76
N GLN A 410 17.52 -4.34 -12.29
CA GLN A 410 16.40 -4.84 -11.48
C GLN A 410 16.38 -6.37 -11.51
N GLY A 411 16.78 -7.01 -10.41
CA GLY A 411 16.90 -8.46 -10.33
C GLY A 411 17.87 -9.04 -11.39
N ALA A 412 17.52 -10.20 -11.94
CA ALA A 412 18.40 -10.90 -12.91
C ALA A 412 18.16 -10.49 -14.37
N ALA A 413 17.08 -9.80 -14.70
CA ALA A 413 16.64 -9.60 -16.08
C ALA A 413 15.93 -8.27 -16.36
N GLY A 414 15.76 -7.40 -15.38
CA GLY A 414 15.02 -6.14 -15.50
C GLY A 414 15.92 -4.92 -15.46
N THR A 415 15.33 -3.76 -15.82
CA THR A 415 15.91 -2.42 -15.67
C THR A 415 14.96 -1.58 -14.85
N SER A 416 15.47 -0.93 -13.82
CA SER A 416 14.75 0.01 -12.96
C SER A 416 15.07 1.45 -13.38
N ILE A 417 14.07 2.32 -13.31
CA ILE A 417 14.17 3.75 -13.58
C ILE A 417 13.83 4.50 -12.31
N ARG A 418 14.74 5.36 -11.87
CA ARG A 418 14.59 6.19 -10.66
C ARG A 418 14.95 7.64 -10.94
N LEU A 419 14.63 8.48 -9.97
CA LEU A 419 15.17 9.85 -9.91
C LEU A 419 16.17 9.89 -8.77
N ASP A 420 17.35 10.37 -9.09
CA ASP A 420 18.41 10.63 -8.12
C ASP A 420 18.75 12.12 -8.06
N GLY A 421 19.10 12.62 -6.86
CA GLY A 421 19.63 13.97 -6.63
C GLY A 421 21.15 13.94 -6.82
N GLN A 422 21.70 14.96 -7.46
CA GLN A 422 23.15 15.14 -7.48
C GLN A 422 23.63 15.56 -6.09
N LEU A 423 24.57 14.82 -5.53
CA LEU A 423 25.29 15.25 -4.34
C LEU A 423 26.02 16.57 -4.64
N ASP A 424 26.00 17.52 -3.69
CA ASP A 424 26.68 18.81 -3.78
C ASP A 424 26.23 19.74 -4.93
N ASP A 425 25.03 19.60 -5.48
CA ASP A 425 24.46 20.55 -6.44
C ASP A 425 23.77 21.72 -5.70
N PHE A 426 24.47 22.83 -5.52
CA PHE A 426 23.95 24.01 -4.81
C PHE A 426 23.15 24.96 -5.70
N ASN A 427 23.07 24.73 -7.01
CA ASN A 427 22.44 25.64 -7.97
C ASN A 427 21.39 25.00 -8.87
N ARG A 428 21.17 23.70 -8.78
CA ARG A 428 20.22 22.87 -9.55
C ARG A 428 20.54 22.79 -11.05
N ASP A 429 21.81 22.80 -11.40
CA ASP A 429 22.20 22.61 -12.81
C ASP A 429 22.67 21.18 -13.14
N ARG A 430 22.55 20.27 -12.16
CA ARG A 430 22.95 18.84 -12.23
C ARG A 430 24.45 18.64 -12.39
N VAL A 431 25.22 19.56 -11.89
CA VAL A 431 26.67 19.47 -11.80
C VAL A 431 27.04 19.63 -10.34
N SER A 432 27.86 18.77 -9.81
CA SER A 432 28.34 18.93 -8.44
C SER A 432 29.15 20.24 -8.34
N ASP A 433 28.86 21.02 -7.32
CA ASP A 433 29.55 22.23 -6.95
C ASP A 433 30.49 21.98 -5.78
N ILE A 434 31.20 22.96 -5.30
CA ILE A 434 32.15 22.80 -4.19
C ILE A 434 31.83 23.78 -3.08
N LEU A 435 31.59 23.26 -1.88
CA LEU A 435 31.44 24.07 -0.67
C LEU A 435 32.79 24.33 -0.04
N PHE A 436 33.09 25.59 0.28
CA PHE A 436 34.29 26.02 0.97
C PHE A 436 33.94 26.74 2.27
N ARG A 437 34.70 26.45 3.32
CA ARG A 437 34.60 27.15 4.58
C ARG A 437 35.95 27.64 5.08
N ASN A 438 35.99 28.84 5.57
CA ASN A 438 37.11 29.35 6.36
C ASN A 438 36.81 29.11 7.85
N ASP A 439 37.38 28.10 8.44
CA ASP A 439 37.13 27.72 9.83
C ASP A 439 37.62 28.75 10.84
N SER A 440 38.49 29.72 10.43
CA SER A 440 39.00 30.79 11.28
C SER A 440 38.06 32.00 11.33
N THR A 441 37.36 32.29 10.23
CA THR A 441 36.43 33.45 10.14
C THR A 441 34.98 33.00 10.20
N GLY A 442 34.69 31.78 9.85
CA GLY A 442 33.35 31.22 9.74
C GLY A 442 32.68 31.46 8.39
N ASP A 443 33.38 32.12 7.45
CA ASP A 443 32.83 32.43 6.12
C ASP A 443 32.60 31.15 5.28
N THR A 444 31.46 31.05 4.63
CA THR A 444 31.08 29.95 3.77
C THR A 444 30.86 30.40 2.33
N TRP A 445 31.43 29.70 1.36
CA TRP A 445 31.39 30.03 -0.06
C TRP A 445 31.06 28.80 -0.88
N VAL A 446 30.34 28.97 -1.99
CA VAL A 446 30.10 27.94 -3.01
C VAL A 446 30.85 28.32 -4.28
N GLU A 447 31.67 27.39 -4.77
CA GLU A 447 32.26 27.43 -6.10
C GLU A 447 31.35 26.65 -7.03
N THR A 448 30.61 27.34 -7.93
CA THR A 448 29.78 26.63 -8.90
C THR A 448 30.60 26.20 -10.10
N ILE A 449 30.37 24.95 -10.51
CA ILE A 449 31.07 24.27 -11.58
C ILE A 449 30.14 24.13 -12.80
N SER A 450 30.70 24.10 -13.98
CA SER A 450 29.98 23.78 -15.20
C SER A 450 30.94 23.10 -16.19
N ASN A 451 30.61 21.88 -16.55
CA ASN A 451 31.42 21.05 -17.47
C ASN A 451 32.91 21.03 -17.04
N GLY A 452 33.17 20.69 -15.77
CA GLY A 452 34.49 20.58 -15.18
C GLY A 452 35.27 21.90 -15.09
N SER A 453 34.62 23.05 -15.11
CA SER A 453 35.27 24.36 -15.04
C SER A 453 34.56 25.30 -14.08
N LEU A 454 35.35 26.15 -13.39
CA LEU A 454 34.79 27.17 -12.52
C LEU A 454 33.85 28.10 -13.29
N LYS A 455 32.66 28.30 -12.78
CA LYS A 455 31.62 29.23 -13.29
C LYS A 455 31.53 30.47 -12.45
N SER A 456 31.40 30.33 -11.13
CA SER A 456 31.34 31.46 -10.20
C SER A 456 31.78 31.10 -8.79
N TRP A 457 32.17 32.14 -8.02
CA TRP A 457 32.37 32.11 -6.57
C TRP A 457 31.28 32.91 -5.91
N ASN A 458 30.53 32.33 -4.99
CA ASN A 458 29.45 32.99 -4.29
C ASN A 458 29.65 32.85 -2.78
N GLN A 459 29.74 33.95 -2.05
CA GLN A 459 29.66 33.91 -0.60
C GLN A 459 28.19 33.62 -0.22
N ILE A 460 27.96 32.53 0.46
CA ILE A 460 26.60 32.12 0.84
C ILE A 460 26.29 32.56 2.28
N GLY A 461 27.30 32.76 3.13
CA GLY A 461 27.06 33.18 4.49
C GLY A 461 28.30 33.18 5.36
N GLY A 462 28.06 33.00 6.61
CA GLY A 462 29.07 32.81 7.64
C GLY A 462 28.40 32.50 8.97
N SER A 463 28.97 31.59 9.70
CA SER A 463 28.49 31.19 11.02
C SER A 463 29.57 31.43 12.10
N SER A 464 29.16 31.38 13.36
CA SER A 464 30.14 31.38 14.45
C SER A 464 31.14 30.24 14.28
N THR A 465 32.42 30.49 14.53
CA THR A 465 33.49 29.47 14.50
C THR A 465 33.33 28.39 15.58
N SER A 466 32.36 28.51 16.49
CA SER A 466 31.96 27.46 17.42
C SER A 466 31.12 26.35 16.75
N PHE A 467 30.58 26.59 15.55
CA PHE A 467 29.93 25.61 14.72
C PHE A 467 30.92 25.08 13.69
N ALA A 468 31.02 23.77 13.59
CA ALA A 468 31.71 23.10 12.50
C ALA A 468 30.68 22.71 11.45
N GLU A 469 31.02 22.88 10.19
CA GLU A 469 30.32 22.19 9.12
C GLU A 469 30.64 20.70 9.23
N VAL A 470 29.62 19.84 9.12
CA VAL A 470 29.72 18.40 9.43
C VAL A 470 29.09 17.50 8.37
N GLY A 471 28.56 18.09 7.30
CA GLY A 471 28.02 17.36 6.15
C GLY A 471 27.24 18.27 5.20
N VAL A 472 26.99 17.76 4.03
CA VAL A 472 26.20 18.38 2.95
C VAL A 472 25.11 17.40 2.56
N GLY A 473 23.90 17.89 2.24
CA GLY A 473 22.80 17.03 1.78
C GLY A 473 21.55 17.84 1.44
N ASP A 474 20.60 17.19 0.78
CA ASP A 474 19.28 17.78 0.47
C ASP A 474 18.27 17.51 1.60
N PHE A 475 18.30 18.31 2.65
CA PHE A 475 17.42 18.13 3.81
C PHE A 475 15.96 18.53 3.57
N TYR A 476 15.65 19.16 2.43
CA TYR A 476 14.31 19.61 2.08
C TYR A 476 13.67 18.83 0.94
N GLY A 477 14.39 17.89 0.32
CA GLY A 477 13.90 17.15 -0.85
C GLY A 477 13.67 18.06 -2.06
N THR A 478 14.52 19.04 -2.22
CA THR A 478 14.36 20.07 -3.27
C THR A 478 15.26 19.86 -4.48
N GLY A 479 16.17 18.87 -4.44
CA GLY A 479 17.23 18.70 -5.42
C GLY A 479 18.29 19.81 -5.34
N THR A 480 18.46 20.45 -4.17
CA THR A 480 19.52 21.44 -3.88
C THR A 480 20.20 21.01 -2.61
N ALA A 481 21.51 20.86 -2.65
CA ALA A 481 22.30 20.58 -1.47
C ALA A 481 22.31 21.76 -0.48
N ASP A 482 22.24 21.44 0.79
CA ASP A 482 22.35 22.36 1.92
C ASP A 482 23.56 21.99 2.79
N ALA A 483 24.00 22.89 3.66
CA ALA A 483 25.12 22.63 4.54
C ALA A 483 24.68 22.40 5.99
N LEU A 484 25.16 21.31 6.60
CA LEU A 484 24.88 20.94 7.97
C LEU A 484 25.96 21.47 8.92
N PHE A 485 25.53 22.16 9.96
CA PHE A 485 26.41 22.70 10.99
C PHE A 485 26.11 22.14 12.37
N ARG A 486 27.15 21.84 13.13
CA ARG A 486 27.04 21.37 14.50
C ARG A 486 27.97 22.10 15.45
N ASN A 487 27.42 22.51 16.59
CA ASN A 487 28.22 22.97 17.72
C ASN A 487 28.63 21.77 18.58
N ASN A 488 29.86 21.32 18.45
CA ASN A 488 30.37 20.14 19.15
C ASN A 488 30.47 20.29 20.69
N THR A 489 30.29 21.50 21.20
CA THR A 489 30.29 21.80 22.65
C THR A 489 28.89 21.69 23.25
N THR A 490 27.87 22.16 22.53
CA THR A 490 26.47 22.14 23.00
C THR A 490 25.63 21.02 22.40
N GLY A 491 26.05 20.51 21.24
CA GLY A 491 25.32 19.52 20.48
C GLY A 491 24.25 20.09 19.53
N ASP A 492 24.12 21.42 19.50
CA ASP A 492 23.13 22.09 18.62
C ASP A 492 23.46 21.86 17.15
N THR A 493 22.45 21.51 16.36
CA THR A 493 22.59 21.21 14.93
C THR A 493 21.68 22.13 14.11
N TRP A 494 22.24 22.69 13.04
CA TRP A 494 21.57 23.66 12.17
C TRP A 494 21.82 23.35 10.69
N ILE A 495 20.81 23.58 9.86
CA ILE A 495 20.92 23.56 8.40
C ILE A 495 21.08 25.00 7.90
N GLU A 496 22.13 25.26 7.13
CA GLU A 496 22.26 26.44 6.28
C GLU A 496 21.61 26.12 4.94
N THR A 497 20.39 26.63 4.75
CA THR A 497 19.62 26.36 3.53
C THR A 497 20.17 27.21 2.38
N ILE A 498 20.47 26.51 1.26
CA ILE A 498 21.07 27.10 0.06
C ILE A 498 20.07 27.04 -1.10
N SER A 499 20.02 28.09 -1.90
CA SER A 499 19.20 28.14 -3.11
C SER A 499 19.90 28.95 -4.20
N ASN A 500 20.04 28.40 -5.39
CA ASN A 500 20.78 29.01 -6.50
C ASN A 500 22.18 29.46 -6.10
N ALA A 501 22.91 28.63 -5.34
CA ALA A 501 24.22 28.88 -4.78
C ALA A 501 24.27 30.20 -3.94
N GLY A 502 23.20 30.51 -3.23
CA GLY A 502 23.08 31.64 -2.31
C GLY A 502 22.35 31.25 -1.02
N LEU A 503 22.62 31.98 0.08
CA LEU A 503 21.95 31.74 1.36
C LEU A 503 20.44 31.97 1.25
N ALA A 504 19.65 30.99 1.59
CA ALA A 504 18.19 31.09 1.71
C ALA A 504 17.74 31.23 3.18
N GLY A 505 18.45 30.65 4.13
CA GLY A 505 18.11 30.76 5.54
C GLY A 505 18.93 29.86 6.46
N TRP A 506 18.59 29.88 7.74
CA TRP A 506 19.12 28.98 8.76
C TRP A 506 17.98 28.34 9.54
N THR A 507 18.01 27.03 9.71
CA THR A 507 17.01 26.29 10.46
C THR A 507 17.68 25.46 11.55
N GLU A 508 17.30 25.66 12.81
CA GLU A 508 17.69 24.77 13.91
C GLU A 508 16.85 23.49 13.86
N ILE A 509 17.51 22.35 13.76
CA ILE A 509 16.85 21.05 13.72
C ILE A 509 16.87 20.33 15.06
N GLY A 510 17.70 20.77 15.99
CA GLY A 510 17.74 20.23 17.35
C GLY A 510 19.11 20.23 17.97
N GLY A 511 19.28 19.37 18.99
CA GLY A 511 20.54 19.16 19.66
C GLY A 511 20.63 17.71 20.13
N SER A 512 21.80 17.13 20.06
CA SER A 512 22.06 15.76 20.49
C SER A 512 23.18 15.70 21.54
N ASP A 513 23.30 14.57 22.22
CA ASP A 513 24.37 14.32 23.16
C ASP A 513 25.75 14.48 22.48
N THR A 514 26.63 15.26 23.06
CA THR A 514 27.96 15.54 22.52
C THR A 514 28.93 14.34 22.51
N HIS A 515 28.53 13.19 23.08
CA HIS A 515 29.24 11.91 22.93
C HIS A 515 29.03 11.27 21.53
N PHE A 516 28.00 11.72 20.81
CA PHE A 516 27.77 11.31 19.44
C PHE A 516 28.35 12.35 18.47
N THR A 517 29.02 11.87 17.45
CA THR A 517 29.54 12.70 16.33
C THR A 517 28.72 12.39 15.09
N VAL A 518 28.53 13.39 14.24
CA VAL A 518 27.99 13.16 12.89
C VAL A 518 28.97 12.27 12.13
N ALA A 519 28.48 11.21 11.54
CA ALA A 519 29.26 10.20 10.84
C ALA A 519 28.93 10.12 9.34
N GLY A 520 27.86 10.79 8.91
CA GLY A 520 27.43 10.89 7.51
C GLY A 520 26.10 11.62 7.39
N VAL A 521 25.77 12.00 6.18
CA VAL A 521 24.50 12.57 5.75
C VAL A 521 24.03 11.74 4.55
N ALA A 522 22.81 11.23 4.57
CA ALA A 522 22.32 10.32 3.54
C ALA A 522 20.81 10.05 3.68
N ASP A 523 20.13 9.61 2.63
CA ASP A 523 18.72 9.24 2.65
C ASP A 523 18.49 7.80 3.12
N PHE A 524 18.39 7.59 4.44
CA PHE A 524 18.14 6.25 5.03
C PHE A 524 16.70 5.77 4.90
N TYR A 525 15.75 6.67 4.56
CA TYR A 525 14.35 6.30 4.33
C TYR A 525 14.00 6.00 2.88
N GLY A 526 14.82 6.46 1.91
CA GLY A 526 14.47 6.43 0.49
C GLY A 526 13.33 7.41 0.15
N ASN A 527 13.31 8.57 0.83
CA ASN A 527 12.25 9.56 0.68
C ASN A 527 12.74 10.86 0.03
N ALA A 528 13.98 10.85 -0.48
CA ALA A 528 14.67 11.97 -1.12
C ALA A 528 14.90 13.19 -0.19
N THR A 529 14.95 12.97 1.10
CA THR A 529 15.46 13.93 2.08
C THR A 529 16.56 13.28 2.87
N ASP A 530 17.72 13.92 2.90
CA ASP A 530 18.85 13.40 3.64
C ASP A 530 18.64 13.46 5.14
N ASP A 531 19.07 12.41 5.82
CA ASP A 531 19.07 12.23 7.26
C ASP A 531 20.48 12.40 7.82
N ILE A 532 20.59 12.48 9.14
CA ILE A 532 21.88 12.72 9.79
C ILE A 532 22.29 11.48 10.59
N LEU A 533 23.38 10.84 10.19
CA LEU A 533 23.95 9.68 10.87
C LEU A 533 24.83 10.12 12.04
N PHE A 534 24.59 9.56 13.22
CA PHE A 534 25.37 9.78 14.43
C PHE A 534 26.01 8.50 14.94
N ARG A 535 27.25 8.61 15.39
CA ARG A 535 27.95 7.49 16.03
C ARG A 535 28.61 7.91 17.34
N ASN A 536 28.39 7.12 18.36
CA ASN A 536 29.21 7.16 19.58
C ASN A 536 30.43 6.26 19.41
N THR A 537 31.58 6.87 19.18
CA THR A 537 32.85 6.16 18.92
C THR A 537 33.37 5.36 20.13
N SER A 538 32.87 5.67 21.34
CA SER A 538 33.27 4.96 22.56
C SER A 538 32.42 3.71 22.85
N SER A 539 31.12 3.74 22.54
CA SER A 539 30.21 2.60 22.74
C SER A 539 29.95 1.81 21.46
N GLY A 540 30.16 2.42 20.30
CA GLY A 540 29.78 1.84 19.01
C GLY A 540 28.30 2.01 18.65
N ASP A 541 27.52 2.72 19.48
CA ASP A 541 26.10 2.96 19.20
C ASP A 541 25.95 3.87 17.98
N THR A 542 25.07 3.47 17.07
CA THR A 542 24.76 4.18 15.82
C THR A 542 23.28 4.53 15.79
N TRP A 543 22.99 5.79 15.53
CA TRP A 543 21.66 6.36 15.42
C TRP A 543 21.60 7.26 14.19
N PHE A 544 20.43 7.39 13.58
CA PHE A 544 20.21 8.51 12.68
C PHE A 544 19.06 9.40 13.17
N GLU A 545 19.18 10.66 12.87
CA GLU A 545 18.16 11.67 13.06
C GLU A 545 17.42 11.82 11.73
N GLY A 546 16.17 11.36 11.71
CA GLY A 546 15.32 11.47 10.53
C GLY A 546 14.96 12.93 10.28
N ILE A 547 15.08 13.37 9.03
CA ILE A 547 14.70 14.70 8.59
C ILE A 547 13.56 14.58 7.56
N SER A 548 12.63 15.53 7.61
CA SER A 548 11.58 15.63 6.62
C SER A 548 11.26 17.10 6.36
N ASN A 549 11.46 17.54 5.13
CA ASN A 549 11.25 18.92 4.71
C ASN A 549 11.97 19.92 5.64
N GLY A 550 13.24 19.65 5.95
CA GLY A 550 14.10 20.47 6.79
C GLY A 550 13.75 20.48 8.29
N ALA A 551 12.93 19.57 8.76
CA ALA A 551 12.51 19.48 10.15
C ALA A 551 12.80 18.10 10.75
N PHE A 552 13.15 18.08 12.05
CA PHE A 552 13.35 16.87 12.83
C PHE A 552 12.12 15.93 12.77
N ASN A 553 12.33 14.67 12.38
CA ASN A 553 11.29 13.65 12.25
C ASN A 553 11.45 12.46 13.20
N GLY A 554 12.42 12.48 14.09
CA GLY A 554 12.61 11.45 15.11
C GLY A 554 14.03 10.88 15.14
N TRP A 555 14.35 10.20 16.26
CA TRP A 555 15.60 9.46 16.45
C TRP A 555 15.36 7.97 16.23
N HIS A 556 16.21 7.36 15.43
CA HIS A 556 16.15 5.94 15.11
C HIS A 556 17.47 5.25 15.48
N GLN A 557 17.42 4.28 16.40
CA GLN A 557 18.59 3.47 16.71
C GLN A 557 18.72 2.38 15.67
N ILE A 558 19.85 2.36 14.95
CA ILE A 558 20.14 1.34 13.95
C ILE A 558 20.79 0.13 14.62
N GLY A 559 21.67 0.37 15.59
CA GLY A 559 22.32 -0.71 16.30
C GLY A 559 23.56 -0.26 17.07
N SER A 560 24.44 -1.19 17.32
CA SER A 560 25.78 -0.92 17.80
C SER A 560 26.76 -1.92 17.18
N SER A 561 27.91 -1.45 16.78
CA SER A 561 28.96 -2.28 16.21
C SER A 561 30.24 -2.19 17.03
N ASP A 562 31.17 -3.13 16.78
CA ASP A 562 32.47 -3.12 17.41
C ASP A 562 33.20 -1.78 17.12
N THR A 563 33.71 -1.14 18.14
CA THR A 563 34.41 0.15 18.04
C THR A 563 35.73 0.10 17.24
N HIS A 564 36.21 -1.10 16.88
CA HIS A 564 37.32 -1.27 15.96
C HIS A 564 36.95 -1.01 14.49
N TYR A 565 35.65 -0.96 14.19
CA TYR A 565 35.14 -0.56 12.89
C TYR A 565 34.72 0.90 12.90
N ALA A 566 35.29 1.70 12.04
CA ALA A 566 34.87 3.08 11.80
C ALA A 566 33.82 3.12 10.68
N ILE A 567 32.86 4.04 10.78
CA ILE A 567 32.05 4.44 9.61
C ILE A 567 32.97 5.24 8.72
N VAL A 568 33.09 4.83 7.44
CA VAL A 568 33.99 5.41 6.45
C VAL A 568 33.28 5.96 5.22
N GLY A 569 31.97 5.82 5.15
CA GLY A 569 31.11 6.33 4.08
C GLY A 569 29.65 5.91 4.26
N VAL A 570 28.81 6.52 3.48
CA VAL A 570 27.38 6.19 3.30
C VAL A 570 27.09 6.20 1.81
N GLY A 571 26.12 5.44 1.35
CA GLY A 571 25.71 5.39 -0.05
C GLY A 571 24.81 4.18 -0.38
N ASP A 572 24.10 4.22 -1.50
CA ASP A 572 23.23 3.13 -1.96
C ASP A 572 24.02 2.00 -2.63
N PHE A 573 24.59 1.09 -1.83
CA PHE A 573 25.36 -0.05 -2.34
C PHE A 573 24.49 -1.18 -2.94
N TYR A 574 23.18 -1.14 -2.72
CA TYR A 574 22.23 -2.14 -3.23
C TYR A 574 21.43 -1.66 -4.44
N GLY A 575 21.44 -0.36 -4.76
CA GLY A 575 20.62 0.24 -5.81
C GLY A 575 19.12 0.19 -5.49
N ASN A 576 18.78 0.27 -4.20
CA ASN A 576 17.40 0.17 -3.73
C ASN A 576 16.77 1.52 -3.37
N GLY A 577 17.52 2.63 -3.54
CA GLY A 577 17.08 3.99 -3.24
C GLY A 577 17.07 4.33 -1.75
N THR A 578 17.75 3.53 -0.92
CA THR A 578 18.06 3.85 0.48
C THR A 578 19.56 3.74 0.68
N ASP A 579 20.14 4.74 1.31
CA ASP A 579 21.57 4.71 1.60
C ASP A 579 21.88 3.74 2.74
N ASP A 580 23.02 3.09 2.59
CA ASP A 580 23.59 2.10 3.51
C ASP A 580 24.81 2.69 4.23
N ILE A 581 25.31 2.00 5.25
CA ILE A 581 26.44 2.46 6.05
C ILE A 581 27.65 1.59 5.81
N LEU A 582 28.75 2.19 5.37
CA LEU A 582 30.02 1.51 5.11
C LEU A 582 30.91 1.55 6.36
N PHE A 583 31.30 0.36 6.84
CA PHE A 583 32.20 0.19 7.96
C PHE A 583 33.52 -0.42 7.52
N ARG A 584 34.62 0.06 8.11
CA ARG A 584 35.97 -0.49 7.89
C ARG A 584 36.74 -0.64 9.18
N ASN A 585 37.43 -1.77 9.31
CA ASN A 585 38.44 -1.96 10.34
C ASN A 585 39.82 -1.64 9.75
N ASP A 586 40.39 -0.49 10.10
CA ASP A 586 41.67 -0.03 9.55
C ASP A 586 42.88 -0.89 9.94
N SER A 587 42.76 -1.72 10.98
CA SER A 587 43.83 -2.63 11.41
C SER A 587 43.86 -3.93 10.62
N SER A 588 42.71 -4.46 10.22
CA SER A 588 42.62 -5.70 9.43
C SER A 588 42.33 -5.44 7.95
N GLY A 589 41.77 -4.30 7.60
CA GLY A 589 41.28 -3.96 6.27
C GLY A 589 39.89 -4.51 5.95
N ASP A 590 39.24 -5.18 6.91
CA ASP A 590 37.90 -5.74 6.71
C ASP A 590 36.86 -4.62 6.47
N THR A 591 36.01 -4.81 5.47
CA THR A 591 34.99 -3.86 5.05
C THR A 591 33.62 -4.53 5.05
N TRP A 592 32.64 -3.85 5.65
CA TRP A 592 31.26 -4.32 5.80
C TRP A 592 30.28 -3.23 5.42
N ILE A 593 29.14 -3.63 4.82
CA ILE A 593 27.99 -2.78 4.63
C ILE A 593 26.92 -3.17 5.67
N GLU A 594 26.42 -2.20 6.39
CA GLU A 594 25.20 -2.28 7.17
C GLU A 594 24.06 -1.84 6.26
N GLN A 595 23.30 -2.84 5.77
CA GLN A 595 22.20 -2.58 4.83
C GLN A 595 21.02 -1.93 5.53
N MET A 596 20.49 -0.88 4.90
CA MET A 596 19.29 -0.18 5.33
C MET A 596 18.14 -0.39 4.36
N SER A 597 16.92 -0.34 4.87
CA SER A 597 15.70 -0.38 4.06
C SER A 597 14.60 0.43 4.73
N SER A 598 14.18 1.50 4.09
CA SER A 598 13.12 2.41 4.60
C SER A 598 13.31 2.80 6.07
N GLY A 599 14.51 3.21 6.45
CA GLY A 599 14.87 3.64 7.79
C GLY A 599 15.08 2.52 8.82
N SER A 600 15.17 1.27 8.38
CA SER A 600 15.36 0.10 9.26
C SER A 600 16.59 -0.71 8.86
N PHE A 601 17.28 -1.26 9.87
CA PHE A 601 18.37 -2.20 9.66
C PHE A 601 17.88 -3.49 8.99
N ASP A 602 18.53 -3.90 7.89
CA ASP A 602 18.16 -5.12 7.14
C ASP A 602 19.24 -6.21 7.17
N GLY A 603 20.47 -5.90 7.58
CA GLY A 603 21.52 -6.91 7.74
C GLY A 603 22.95 -6.38 7.65
N TRP A 604 23.92 -7.24 8.00
CA TRP A 604 25.33 -7.01 7.85
C TRP A 604 25.90 -7.86 6.72
N HIS A 605 26.62 -7.24 5.78
CA HIS A 605 27.22 -7.91 4.65
C HIS A 605 28.72 -7.60 4.55
N GLN A 606 29.56 -8.63 4.65
CA GLN A 606 30.99 -8.46 4.44
C GLN A 606 31.29 -8.43 2.95
N ILE A 607 31.86 -7.33 2.47
CA ILE A 607 32.23 -7.17 1.07
C ILE A 607 33.68 -7.55 0.78
N GLY A 608 34.54 -7.56 1.78
CA GLY A 608 35.90 -8.01 1.58
C GLY A 608 36.89 -7.53 2.62
N ALA A 609 38.14 -7.57 2.25
CA ALA A 609 39.26 -6.97 2.98
C ALA A 609 40.25 -6.39 1.99
N SER A 610 40.71 -5.19 2.22
CA SER A 610 41.70 -4.52 1.39
C SER A 610 42.98 -4.24 2.16
N ASP A 611 44.05 -3.93 1.44
CA ASP A 611 45.34 -3.58 2.03
C ASP A 611 45.20 -2.35 2.94
N THR A 612 45.63 -2.46 4.19
CA THR A 612 45.54 -1.41 5.20
C THR A 612 46.37 -0.15 4.89
N ARG A 613 47.20 -0.18 3.83
CA ARG A 613 47.88 1.01 3.31
C ARG A 613 46.96 1.94 2.51
N PHE A 614 45.81 1.44 2.12
CA PHE A 614 44.78 2.23 1.45
C PHE A 614 43.69 2.65 2.45
N SER A 615 43.29 3.91 2.40
CA SER A 615 42.16 4.45 3.14
C SER A 615 40.97 4.65 2.18
N VAL A 616 39.76 4.45 2.66
CA VAL A 616 38.56 4.92 1.96
C VAL A 616 38.57 6.45 1.96
N VAL A 617 38.37 7.04 0.79
CA VAL A 617 38.44 8.50 0.57
C VAL A 617 37.21 9.05 -0.15
N GLY A 618 36.22 8.20 -0.47
CA GLY A 618 34.96 8.58 -1.06
C GLY A 618 34.08 7.36 -1.36
N VAL A 619 32.80 7.63 -1.55
CA VAL A 619 31.77 6.69 -1.99
C VAL A 619 31.00 7.39 -3.11
N GLY A 620 30.59 6.64 -4.14
CA GLY A 620 29.79 7.16 -5.24
C GLY A 620 29.69 6.18 -6.42
N ASP A 621 28.76 6.40 -7.32
CA ASP A 621 28.57 5.58 -8.52
C ASP A 621 29.60 5.97 -9.61
N PHE A 622 30.77 5.31 -9.59
CA PHE A 622 31.84 5.55 -10.56
C PHE A 622 31.64 4.81 -11.90
N PHE A 623 30.63 3.92 -11.97
CA PHE A 623 30.36 3.12 -13.16
C PHE A 623 29.03 3.45 -13.83
N ASP A 624 28.26 4.39 -13.28
CA ASP A 624 26.91 4.77 -13.74
C ASP A 624 25.99 3.53 -13.86
N ASN A 625 25.96 2.73 -12.78
CA ASN A 625 25.25 1.47 -12.73
C ASN A 625 24.15 1.42 -11.66
N GLY A 626 23.89 2.56 -11.00
CA GLY A 626 22.86 2.72 -9.96
C GLY A 626 23.22 2.06 -8.63
N THR A 627 24.48 1.75 -8.38
CA THR A 627 25.00 1.29 -7.08
C THR A 627 26.28 2.02 -6.78
N ASP A 628 26.41 2.48 -5.54
CA ASP A 628 27.63 3.15 -5.11
C ASP A 628 28.79 2.20 -4.93
N ASP A 629 29.97 2.71 -5.25
CA ASP A 629 31.26 2.04 -5.19
C ASP A 629 32.16 2.72 -4.14
N ILE A 630 33.28 2.09 -3.82
CA ILE A 630 34.19 2.57 -2.79
C ILE A 630 35.51 3.04 -3.38
N LEU A 631 35.85 4.31 -3.17
CA LEU A 631 37.12 4.88 -3.61
C LEU A 631 38.18 4.74 -2.52
N PHE A 632 39.29 4.08 -2.88
CA PHE A 632 40.46 3.89 -2.03
C PHE A 632 41.66 4.67 -2.52
N ARG A 633 42.46 5.21 -1.60
CA ARG A 633 43.69 5.89 -1.88
C ARG A 633 44.81 5.44 -0.97
N ASN A 634 45.98 5.15 -1.55
CA ASN A 634 47.25 5.01 -0.81
C ASN A 634 47.90 6.39 -0.67
N ASN A 635 47.81 6.99 0.50
CA ASN A 635 48.34 8.34 0.74
C ASN A 635 49.87 8.43 0.67
N SER A 636 50.59 7.31 0.71
CA SER A 636 52.07 7.28 0.59
C SER A 636 52.54 7.23 -0.85
N THR A 637 51.79 6.62 -1.76
CA THR A 637 52.14 6.47 -3.17
C THR A 637 51.30 7.34 -4.11
N GLY A 638 50.13 7.78 -3.66
CA GLY A 638 49.15 8.48 -4.45
C GLY A 638 48.28 7.58 -5.34
N ASP A 639 48.43 6.26 -5.26
CA ASP A 639 47.63 5.30 -6.05
C ASP A 639 46.15 5.34 -5.62
N THR A 640 45.24 5.39 -6.60
CA THR A 640 43.81 5.46 -6.40
C THR A 640 43.14 4.27 -7.09
N TRP A 641 42.26 3.58 -6.37
CA TRP A 641 41.51 2.41 -6.82
C TRP A 641 40.05 2.49 -6.46
N ILE A 642 39.20 1.95 -7.32
CA ILE A 642 37.76 1.79 -7.03
C ILE A 642 37.49 0.30 -6.75
N GLU A 643 36.85 0.01 -5.64
CA GLU A 643 36.21 -1.27 -5.36
C GLU A 643 34.80 -1.21 -5.88
N GLN A 644 34.55 -1.88 -7.01
CA GLN A 644 33.21 -1.93 -7.60
C GLN A 644 32.30 -2.82 -6.79
N ILE A 645 31.14 -2.28 -6.42
CA ILE A 645 30.06 -2.97 -5.72
C ILE A 645 28.88 -3.15 -6.67
N SER A 646 28.14 -4.22 -6.51
CA SER A 646 26.89 -4.45 -7.24
C SER A 646 25.95 -5.27 -6.38
N ASN A 647 24.79 -4.72 -6.08
CA ASN A 647 23.81 -5.34 -5.22
C ASN A 647 24.42 -5.77 -3.86
N GLY A 648 25.13 -4.86 -3.21
CA GLY A 648 25.79 -5.06 -1.92
C GLY A 648 26.97 -6.05 -1.91
N ALA A 649 27.45 -6.48 -3.06
CA ALA A 649 28.53 -7.46 -3.14
C ALA A 649 29.74 -6.96 -3.97
N PHE A 650 30.95 -7.33 -3.52
CA PHE A 650 32.17 -7.08 -4.27
C PHE A 650 32.10 -7.68 -5.69
N LYS A 651 32.45 -6.88 -6.70
CA LYS A 651 32.49 -7.28 -8.10
C LYS A 651 33.91 -7.29 -8.66
N SER A 652 34.62 -6.18 -8.53
CA SER A 652 36.00 -6.06 -9.09
C SER A 652 36.77 -4.89 -8.48
N TRP A 653 38.09 -4.91 -8.68
CA TRP A 653 38.98 -3.78 -8.43
C TRP A 653 39.33 -3.09 -9.73
N GLN A 654 39.19 -1.77 -9.81
CA GLN A 654 39.63 -0.95 -10.95
C GLN A 654 40.66 0.09 -10.48
N GLN A 655 41.87 0.05 -11.03
CA GLN A 655 42.84 1.14 -10.80
C GLN A 655 42.42 2.35 -11.65
N VAL A 656 42.23 3.47 -11.01
CA VAL A 656 41.92 4.74 -11.66
C VAL A 656 43.19 5.43 -12.13
N GLY A 657 44.19 5.54 -11.22
CA GLY A 657 45.43 6.21 -11.53
C GLY A 657 46.31 6.39 -10.30
N GLY A 658 47.12 7.41 -10.34
CA GLY A 658 47.92 7.87 -9.22
C GLY A 658 48.21 9.34 -9.39
N SER A 659 48.12 10.10 -8.31
CA SER A 659 48.42 11.51 -8.30
C SER A 659 49.55 11.84 -7.36
N ASP A 660 50.12 13.06 -7.50
CA ASP A 660 51.08 13.59 -6.55
C ASP A 660 50.52 13.59 -5.12
N THR A 661 51.26 13.06 -4.17
CA THR A 661 50.86 12.93 -2.77
C THR A 661 50.63 14.30 -2.05
N HIS A 662 51.03 15.43 -2.69
CA HIS A 662 50.70 16.76 -2.21
C HIS A 662 49.23 17.14 -2.42
N TYR A 663 48.51 16.39 -3.27
CA TYR A 663 47.08 16.54 -3.46
C TYR A 663 46.35 15.49 -2.64
N ALA A 664 45.40 15.93 -1.85
CA ALA A 664 44.46 15.04 -1.16
C ALA A 664 43.16 14.91 -1.99
N VAL A 665 42.53 13.76 -1.98
CA VAL A 665 41.12 13.63 -2.38
C VAL A 665 40.30 14.36 -1.32
N VAL A 666 39.43 15.27 -1.73
CA VAL A 666 38.63 16.12 -0.84
C VAL A 666 37.12 16.00 -1.06
N ALA A 667 36.70 15.47 -2.21
CA ALA A 667 35.30 15.19 -2.53
C ALA A 667 35.20 14.20 -3.69
N VAL A 668 33.99 13.67 -3.87
CA VAL A 668 33.52 12.90 -5.01
C VAL A 668 32.25 13.58 -5.52
N GLY A 669 32.07 13.73 -6.83
CA GLY A 669 30.90 14.39 -7.41
C GLY A 669 30.89 14.32 -8.92
N ASP A 670 29.74 14.45 -9.58
CA ASP A 670 29.65 14.53 -11.05
C ASP A 670 29.87 15.97 -11.52
N TYR A 671 31.13 16.34 -11.73
CA TYR A 671 31.53 17.69 -12.15
C TYR A 671 31.36 17.96 -13.65
N PHE A 672 31.01 16.93 -14.44
CA PHE A 672 30.83 17.00 -15.89
C PHE A 672 29.39 16.73 -16.35
N ALA A 673 28.45 16.40 -15.45
CA ALA A 673 27.09 15.98 -15.72
C ALA A 673 27.04 14.82 -16.73
N ASN A 674 27.90 13.83 -16.57
CA ASN A 674 28.02 12.67 -17.43
C ASN A 674 27.47 11.38 -16.81
N GLY A 675 26.95 11.49 -15.58
CA GLY A 675 26.36 10.39 -14.82
C GLY A 675 27.33 9.60 -13.98
N THR A 676 28.63 9.75 -14.18
CA THR A 676 29.69 9.11 -13.38
C THR A 676 30.25 10.08 -12.37
N GLN A 677 30.47 9.61 -11.16
CA GLN A 677 31.15 10.40 -10.13
C GLN A 677 32.63 10.55 -10.50
N ASP A 678 33.13 11.79 -10.30
CA ASP A 678 34.52 12.20 -10.52
C ASP A 678 35.25 12.36 -9.20
N ILE A 679 36.55 12.55 -9.23
CA ILE A 679 37.37 12.69 -8.02
C ILE A 679 37.92 14.12 -7.93
N LEU A 680 37.58 14.83 -6.86
CA LEU A 680 38.09 16.17 -6.57
C LEU A 680 39.38 16.09 -5.74
N PHE A 681 40.44 16.68 -6.24
CA PHE A 681 41.74 16.78 -5.58
C PHE A 681 42.07 18.23 -5.22
N ARG A 682 42.67 18.41 -4.04
CA ARG A 682 43.14 19.72 -3.58
C ARG A 682 44.54 19.62 -3.03
N ASN A 683 45.39 20.57 -3.43
CA ASN A 683 46.69 20.81 -2.79
C ASN A 683 46.52 21.83 -1.65
N ASN A 684 46.48 21.35 -0.42
CA ASN A 684 46.26 22.22 0.76
C ASN A 684 47.38 23.23 1.03
N SER A 685 48.56 23.09 0.39
CA SER A 685 49.66 24.04 0.52
C SER A 685 49.57 25.19 -0.47
N THR A 686 49.03 24.99 -1.66
CA THR A 686 48.90 25.99 -2.72
C THR A 686 47.46 26.46 -2.94
N GLY A 687 46.48 25.68 -2.51
CA GLY A 687 45.07 25.92 -2.75
C GLY A 687 44.56 25.46 -4.13
N ASP A 688 45.43 24.87 -4.96
CA ASP A 688 45.06 24.40 -6.29
C ASP A 688 44.06 23.24 -6.21
N THR A 689 43.01 23.30 -7.04
CA THR A 689 41.93 22.32 -7.09
C THR A 689 41.81 21.73 -8.50
N TRP A 690 41.79 20.39 -8.57
CA TRP A 690 41.71 19.61 -9.80
C TRP A 690 40.64 18.56 -9.73
N VAL A 691 39.96 18.29 -10.84
CA VAL A 691 39.08 17.13 -11.00
C VAL A 691 39.74 16.10 -11.89
N GLU A 692 39.82 14.86 -11.44
CA GLU A 692 40.06 13.73 -12.29
C GLU A 692 38.73 13.24 -12.83
N ALA A 693 38.46 13.53 -14.11
CA ALA A 693 37.24 13.11 -14.78
C ALA A 693 37.23 11.59 -14.96
N LEU A 694 36.11 10.97 -14.63
CA LEU A 694 35.92 9.54 -14.82
C LEU A 694 34.85 9.22 -15.87
N SER A 695 34.94 8.04 -16.42
CA SER A 695 33.92 7.45 -17.26
C SER A 695 34.00 5.93 -17.12
N ASN A 696 32.93 5.31 -16.64
CA ASN A 696 32.85 3.88 -16.41
C ASN A 696 34.05 3.35 -15.57
N GLY A 697 34.31 4.01 -14.45
CA GLY A 697 35.39 3.68 -13.50
C GLY A 697 36.83 3.91 -14.00
N ARG A 698 37.04 4.66 -15.07
CA ARG A 698 38.36 4.92 -15.67
C ARG A 698 38.62 6.41 -15.83
N SER A 699 39.86 6.80 -15.58
CA SER A 699 40.30 8.18 -15.79
C SER A 699 40.16 8.62 -17.26
N ASN A 700 39.47 9.74 -17.45
CA ASN A 700 39.27 10.41 -18.74
C ASN A 700 40.05 11.73 -18.87
N GLY A 701 40.86 12.03 -17.89
CA GLY A 701 41.75 13.20 -17.89
C GLY A 701 41.63 14.04 -16.62
N TRP A 702 42.58 14.99 -16.52
CA TRP A 702 42.69 15.92 -15.38
C TRP A 702 42.34 17.32 -15.81
N HIS A 703 41.47 17.98 -15.03
CA HIS A 703 41.00 19.33 -15.29
C HIS A 703 41.25 20.22 -14.07
N GLN A 704 42.00 21.30 -14.26
CA GLN A 704 42.15 22.32 -13.22
C GLN A 704 40.89 23.18 -13.19
N ILE A 705 40.20 23.18 -12.08
CA ILE A 705 38.94 23.95 -11.93
C ILE A 705 39.18 25.28 -11.24
N GLY A 706 40.26 25.43 -10.46
CA GLY A 706 40.54 26.68 -9.83
C GLY A 706 41.65 26.60 -8.80
N GLY A 707 41.61 27.49 -7.87
CA GLY A 707 42.44 27.53 -6.68
C GLY A 707 41.91 28.61 -5.74
N SER A 708 41.81 28.28 -4.48
CA SER A 708 41.34 29.22 -3.44
C SER A 708 42.45 29.48 -2.42
N ASP A 709 42.24 30.50 -1.59
CA ASP A 709 43.10 30.78 -0.43
C ASP A 709 43.19 29.51 0.44
N THR A 710 44.40 29.17 0.89
CA THR A 710 44.68 28.03 1.76
C THR A 710 44.01 28.12 3.15
N GLY A 711 43.44 29.28 3.50
CA GLY A 711 42.60 29.44 4.68
C GLY A 711 41.20 28.83 4.55
N PHE A 712 40.80 28.43 3.33
CA PHE A 712 39.54 27.71 3.08
C PHE A 712 39.77 26.22 2.94
N THR A 713 38.88 25.44 3.52
CA THR A 713 38.80 23.98 3.35
C THR A 713 37.60 23.61 2.56
N VAL A 714 37.70 22.57 1.71
CA VAL A 714 36.55 21.96 1.03
C VAL A 714 35.75 21.19 2.08
N LYS A 715 34.44 21.26 1.94
CA LYS A 715 33.44 20.60 2.79
C LYS A 715 32.52 19.75 1.92
N THR A 716 32.14 18.57 2.40
CA THR A 716 31.31 17.59 1.70
C THR A 716 30.38 16.85 2.64
#